data_04138f567165e31f0da2eb426f9dff14
#
_entry.id   04138f567165e31f0da2eb426f9dff14
#
_cell.length_a   1.000
_cell.length_b   1.000
_cell.length_c   1.000
_cell.angle_alpha   90.00
_cell.angle_beta   90.00
_cell.angle_gamma   90.00
#
_symmetry.space_group_name_H-M   'P 1'
#
loop_
_entity.id
_entity.type
_entity.pdbx_description
1 polymer ?
#
loop_
_entity_poly.entity_id
_entity_poly.type
_entity_poly.pdbx_seq_one_letter_code
_entity_poly.pdbx_strand_id
1 'polypeptide(L)'
;VHGIVPKRTQEHDGATEYAAIDIEATGLNPRTDEIIEIGIVIFTRDREIDRYTQTIRPQRKVSKDILHLTGMTDDELDASPSFGVVADPIRAFIGSRPIVGQSVQQDLTLLESAGLKLANRSIDTYRLASAMLPDISSYQLAAIAEHLGYEFHPDDRHRALNDALATAHVFQRLLAMVEAYDASTLGQVAQFARSAFWPEAPFFEQVARERREAPLFHQGTPTTVPLELQFLVSRERPEPLRPTGSSAPVDVDRLERLLGTAGPLSRVLERYESRPTQVTMARGVAEALNADQQLLVEAGTGTGKSLAYLLPAAMFAIQRGERVVISTATIALQDQLYRKDLPDVHTALVEAGVNEELHVAVMKGRQNYLCLKQWFAHVSDPIEDENDASLRAKILLWLGQTETGDRAELRLTTEEERHWRKFASERGRCTVGRCPYASTNQCFFHRARQNANHAHIVIANHSLVLSNAAEGRVLPSFERLVIDEAHHLEDEATRQLSFVVDRPAVDDAVRAMARNDGAVLGGAIPIAAAVLANLKDASAIKHTDKAREYAEEMGQSSTTINSLTGELFTRLATIVGKPRFGGGAGYAQSQRITEQSRDSSGFVNALMIWEELDHLLRRMQEAGGWFLQVLDEISLPNDDSHPLVKQRDDAMVELMTGVDQLSEIIRELQECFGEVNPAKVYWVQRSGQQGLISLNGAPLDVSVLLNQYVYASLRTVLLTSATLTVDGSFGFIAEHLGLGDAETLDLGSPFDHERSTLVYVPEDMPEPNHPNYARALHETLGETLIATQGRALVLFTSHRALRDARNALKEPLEQHNVIVLGQGVDGSPRNLIERLRSEAGTVVFGTSSFWEGVDVTGSALSMVVITKFPFAVPSDPIFEARSELYDNPFMELSLPMAVLKFKQGF
;
A
#
# COMPACT_ATOMS: atom_id res chain seq x y z
N VAL A 1 40.52 -28.86 -12.84
CA VAL A 1 40.12 -30.25 -12.60
C VAL A 1 40.65 -30.72 -11.25
N HIS A 2 39.93 -30.48 -10.17
CA HIS A 2 40.19 -31.20 -8.91
C HIS A 2 38.85 -31.79 -8.46
N GLY A 3 38.64 -33.04 -8.92
CA GLY A 3 37.59 -33.88 -8.37
C GLY A 3 37.98 -34.35 -6.97
N ILE A 4 37.26 -33.87 -6.01
CA ILE A 4 37.36 -34.35 -4.60
C ILE A 4 36.43 -35.55 -4.47
N VAL A 5 37.02 -36.70 -4.23
CA VAL A 5 36.35 -37.96 -3.88
C VAL A 5 35.73 -37.79 -2.51
N PRO A 6 34.44 -38.15 -2.28
CA PRO A 6 33.75 -37.93 -1.00
C PRO A 6 34.44 -38.76 0.10
N LYS A 7 34.85 -38.06 1.18
CA LYS A 7 35.25 -38.69 2.44
C LYS A 7 34.03 -39.33 3.11
N ARG A 8 34.20 -40.58 3.52
CA ARG A 8 33.23 -41.39 4.26
C ARG A 8 32.66 -40.61 5.45
N THR A 9 31.34 -40.64 5.56
CA THR A 9 30.53 -40.25 6.69
C THR A 9 31.15 -40.64 8.04
N GLN A 10 31.60 -39.67 8.79
CA GLN A 10 31.67 -39.78 10.25
C GLN A 10 30.25 -39.55 10.82
N GLU A 11 29.80 -40.46 11.66
CA GLU A 11 28.59 -40.30 12.48
C GLU A 11 28.73 -39.00 13.27
N HIS A 12 27.93 -37.99 12.91
CA HIS A 12 27.81 -36.73 13.61
C HIS A 12 26.58 -36.76 14.48
N ASP A 13 26.76 -36.37 15.74
CA ASP A 13 25.77 -36.12 16.77
C ASP A 13 24.39 -35.71 16.20
N GLY A 14 23.44 -36.59 16.07
CA GLY A 14 22.00 -36.44 15.81
C GLY A 14 21.39 -35.12 15.26
N ALA A 15 22.20 -34.16 14.84
CA ALA A 15 21.75 -32.88 14.31
C ALA A 15 21.26 -32.99 12.87
N THR A 16 20.11 -32.44 12.57
CA THR A 16 19.54 -32.40 11.23
C THR A 16 20.47 -31.61 10.28
N GLU A 17 20.87 -32.26 9.17
CA GLU A 17 21.63 -31.65 8.09
C GLU A 17 20.70 -31.13 7.00
N TYR A 18 21.02 -29.96 6.43
CA TYR A 18 20.29 -29.28 5.35
C TYR A 18 21.20 -29.07 4.15
N ALA A 19 20.62 -28.90 2.96
CA ALA A 19 21.31 -28.53 1.73
C ALA A 19 20.75 -27.19 1.24
N ALA A 20 21.50 -26.09 1.40
CA ALA A 20 21.17 -24.83 0.75
C ALA A 20 21.56 -24.91 -0.71
N ILE A 21 20.67 -24.48 -1.61
CA ILE A 21 20.89 -24.50 -3.06
C ILE A 21 20.57 -23.15 -3.66
N ASP A 22 21.38 -22.77 -4.66
CA ASP A 22 21.11 -21.63 -5.51
C ASP A 22 21.58 -21.94 -6.93
N ILE A 23 20.89 -21.38 -7.95
CA ILE A 23 21.12 -21.67 -9.36
C ILE A 23 21.13 -20.39 -10.17
N GLU A 24 22.21 -20.19 -10.94
CA GLU A 24 22.25 -19.19 -12.00
C GLU A 24 21.83 -19.82 -13.34
N ALA A 25 21.01 -19.11 -14.11
CA ALA A 25 20.46 -19.59 -15.37
C ALA A 25 20.46 -18.50 -16.45
N THR A 26 20.22 -18.87 -17.70
CA THR A 26 20.12 -17.93 -18.84
C THR A 26 18.86 -17.07 -18.82
N GLY A 27 17.96 -17.33 -17.86
CA GLY A 27 16.73 -16.60 -17.62
C GLY A 27 15.80 -17.36 -16.67
N LEU A 28 14.58 -16.85 -16.46
CA LEU A 28 13.63 -17.36 -15.45
C LEU A 28 12.59 -18.35 -16.01
N ASN A 29 12.60 -18.66 -17.31
CA ASN A 29 11.62 -19.53 -17.92
C ASN A 29 12.16 -20.98 -18.02
N PRO A 30 11.68 -21.90 -17.17
CA PRO A 30 12.22 -23.28 -17.12
C PRO A 30 12.08 -24.08 -18.43
N ARG A 31 11.24 -23.63 -19.38
CA ARG A 31 11.05 -24.30 -20.67
C ARG A 31 12.05 -23.87 -21.73
N THR A 32 12.67 -22.73 -21.56
CA THR A 32 13.53 -22.09 -22.56
C THR A 32 14.92 -21.79 -22.06
N ASP A 33 15.07 -21.65 -20.74
CA ASP A 33 16.32 -21.22 -20.14
C ASP A 33 17.12 -22.39 -19.57
N GLU A 34 18.43 -22.23 -19.50
CA GLU A 34 19.38 -23.28 -19.17
C GLU A 34 20.21 -22.87 -17.96
N ILE A 35 20.57 -23.86 -17.13
CA ILE A 35 21.40 -23.66 -15.94
C ILE A 35 22.85 -23.40 -16.39
N ILE A 36 23.48 -22.36 -15.82
CA ILE A 36 24.87 -21.96 -16.08
C ILE A 36 25.79 -22.13 -14.86
N GLU A 37 25.24 -22.07 -13.64
CA GLU A 37 25.99 -22.39 -12.41
C GLU A 37 25.06 -23.01 -11.38
N ILE A 38 25.58 -23.83 -10.50
CA ILE A 38 24.91 -24.38 -9.32
C ILE A 38 25.84 -24.28 -8.11
N GLY A 39 25.30 -23.77 -7.01
CA GLY A 39 25.94 -23.72 -5.70
C GLY A 39 25.14 -24.54 -4.68
N ILE A 40 25.83 -25.37 -3.88
CA ILE A 40 25.21 -26.17 -2.83
C ILE A 40 26.08 -26.12 -1.57
N VAL A 41 25.44 -25.86 -0.43
CA VAL A 41 26.10 -25.84 0.88
C VAL A 41 25.38 -26.81 1.80
N ILE A 42 26.13 -27.80 2.32
CA ILE A 42 25.64 -28.68 3.38
C ILE A 42 25.95 -28.09 4.72
N PHE A 43 24.94 -27.95 5.56
CA PHE A 43 25.08 -27.27 6.84
C PHE A 43 24.16 -27.86 7.92
N THR A 44 24.48 -27.59 9.16
CA THR A 44 23.60 -27.81 10.31
C THR A 44 23.13 -26.46 10.86
N ARG A 45 22.32 -26.50 11.92
CA ARG A 45 21.93 -25.31 12.69
C ARG A 45 23.09 -24.36 13.03
N ASP A 46 24.26 -24.90 13.37
CA ASP A 46 25.35 -24.14 13.97
C ASP A 46 26.57 -23.96 13.06
N ARG A 47 26.71 -24.75 11.99
CA ARG A 47 27.91 -24.72 11.15
C ARG A 47 27.70 -25.25 9.74
N GLU A 48 28.51 -24.76 8.83
CA GLU A 48 28.76 -25.37 7.52
C GLU A 48 29.51 -26.69 7.66
N ILE A 49 29.17 -27.69 6.82
CA ILE A 49 29.79 -29.01 6.77
C ILE A 49 30.62 -29.19 5.51
N ASP A 50 30.00 -28.90 4.36
CA ASP A 50 30.61 -29.12 3.05
C ASP A 50 30.00 -28.22 1.99
N ARG A 51 30.68 -27.99 0.87
CA ARG A 51 30.21 -27.15 -0.22
C ARG A 51 30.51 -27.75 -1.59
N TYR A 52 29.66 -27.48 -2.53
CA TYR A 52 29.78 -27.87 -3.94
C TYR A 52 29.45 -26.70 -4.85
N THR A 53 30.27 -26.45 -5.86
CA THR A 53 29.97 -25.48 -6.91
C THR A 53 30.41 -26.03 -8.27
N GLN A 54 29.59 -25.71 -9.28
CA GLN A 54 29.90 -26.13 -10.65
C GLN A 54 29.31 -25.19 -11.68
N THR A 55 30.15 -24.61 -12.52
CA THR A 55 29.72 -23.93 -13.76
C THR A 55 29.32 -24.96 -14.82
N ILE A 56 28.32 -24.63 -15.62
CA ILE A 56 27.65 -25.54 -16.54
C ILE A 56 27.60 -24.90 -17.92
N ARG A 57 27.97 -25.66 -18.93
CA ARG A 57 27.94 -25.22 -20.32
C ARG A 57 26.52 -25.22 -20.87
N PRO A 58 25.92 -24.06 -21.20
CA PRO A 58 24.63 -23.99 -21.86
C PRO A 58 24.76 -24.38 -23.35
N GLN A 59 23.63 -24.77 -23.97
CA GLN A 59 23.57 -25.03 -25.41
C GLN A 59 23.35 -23.77 -26.22
N ARG A 60 22.81 -22.75 -25.57
CA ARG A 60 22.50 -21.42 -26.16
C ARG A 60 23.49 -20.38 -25.67
N LYS A 61 23.70 -19.36 -26.50
CA LYS A 61 24.54 -18.23 -26.12
C LYS A 61 23.87 -17.46 -24.98
N VAL A 62 24.62 -17.14 -23.93
CA VAL A 62 24.16 -16.36 -22.78
C VAL A 62 24.11 -14.89 -23.17
N SER A 63 23.11 -14.17 -22.68
CA SER A 63 22.99 -12.72 -22.91
C SER A 63 24.10 -11.98 -22.18
N LYS A 64 24.51 -10.81 -22.73
CA LYS A 64 25.53 -9.97 -22.07
C LYS A 64 25.12 -9.51 -20.69
N ASP A 65 23.82 -9.29 -20.46
CA ASP A 65 23.31 -8.86 -19.17
C ASP A 65 23.55 -9.92 -18.10
N ILE A 66 23.32 -11.19 -18.41
CA ILE A 66 23.54 -12.31 -17.48
C ILE A 66 25.04 -12.53 -17.23
N LEU A 67 25.86 -12.43 -18.27
CA LEU A 67 27.33 -12.50 -18.11
C LEU A 67 27.84 -11.35 -17.23
N HIS A 68 27.28 -10.15 -17.39
CA HIS A 68 27.66 -9.00 -16.57
C HIS A 68 27.17 -9.17 -15.12
N LEU A 69 25.92 -9.66 -14.94
CA LEU A 69 25.30 -9.88 -13.63
C LEU A 69 26.08 -10.92 -12.83
N THR A 70 26.44 -12.05 -13.45
CA THR A 70 27.13 -13.19 -12.82
C THR A 70 28.65 -13.05 -12.78
N GLY A 71 29.20 -12.11 -13.54
CA GLY A 71 30.66 -11.96 -13.72
C GLY A 71 31.30 -13.10 -14.48
N MET A 72 30.52 -13.98 -15.13
CA MET A 72 31.02 -15.09 -15.92
C MET A 72 31.46 -14.66 -17.32
N THR A 73 32.31 -15.44 -17.94
CA THR A 73 32.76 -15.26 -19.34
C THR A 73 32.29 -16.38 -20.25
N ASP A 74 32.10 -16.11 -21.53
CA ASP A 74 31.79 -17.15 -22.54
C ASP A 74 32.83 -18.29 -22.53
N ASP A 75 34.11 -17.95 -22.37
CA ASP A 75 35.21 -18.94 -22.35
C ASP A 75 35.14 -19.88 -21.14
N GLU A 76 34.74 -19.36 -19.96
CA GLU A 76 34.50 -20.14 -18.74
C GLU A 76 33.33 -21.13 -18.93
N LEU A 77 32.23 -20.67 -19.48
CA LEU A 77 31.06 -21.50 -19.75
C LEU A 77 31.31 -22.54 -20.82
N ASP A 78 32.03 -22.21 -21.90
CA ASP A 78 32.39 -23.14 -22.97
C ASP A 78 33.32 -24.25 -22.48
N ALA A 79 34.21 -23.97 -21.53
CA ALA A 79 35.11 -24.96 -20.93
C ALA A 79 34.41 -25.85 -19.88
N SER A 80 33.19 -25.52 -19.47
CA SER A 80 32.45 -26.23 -18.42
C SER A 80 31.77 -27.51 -18.92
N PRO A 81 31.49 -28.49 -18.04
CA PRO A 81 30.77 -29.72 -18.41
C PRO A 81 29.30 -29.38 -18.73
N SER A 82 28.66 -30.25 -19.53
CA SER A 82 27.19 -30.16 -19.72
C SER A 82 26.45 -30.65 -18.48
N PHE A 83 25.19 -30.18 -18.29
CA PHE A 83 24.37 -30.55 -17.13
C PHE A 83 24.23 -32.05 -16.92
N GLY A 84 24.08 -32.84 -17.98
CA GLY A 84 23.94 -34.31 -17.87
C GLY A 84 25.14 -35.03 -17.21
N VAL A 85 26.34 -34.41 -17.25
CA VAL A 85 27.55 -34.97 -16.61
C VAL A 85 27.54 -34.72 -15.10
N VAL A 86 26.93 -33.60 -14.65
CA VAL A 86 26.98 -33.16 -13.25
C VAL A 86 25.71 -33.54 -12.46
N ALA A 87 24.64 -33.95 -13.12
CA ALA A 87 23.35 -34.26 -12.48
C ALA A 87 23.44 -35.35 -11.39
N ASP A 88 24.15 -36.47 -11.66
CA ASP A 88 24.32 -37.55 -10.66
C ASP A 88 25.25 -37.18 -9.51
N PRO A 89 26.39 -36.49 -9.71
CA PRO A 89 27.15 -35.85 -8.63
C PRO A 89 26.32 -34.91 -7.74
N ILE A 90 25.50 -34.05 -8.32
CA ILE A 90 24.62 -33.14 -7.58
C ILE A 90 23.62 -33.92 -6.71
N ARG A 91 22.94 -34.95 -7.31
CA ARG A 91 22.00 -35.78 -6.56
C ARG A 91 22.68 -36.50 -5.40
N ALA A 92 23.87 -37.03 -5.62
CA ALA A 92 24.65 -37.73 -4.59
C ALA A 92 25.09 -36.80 -3.46
N PHE A 93 25.45 -35.55 -3.79
CA PHE A 93 25.89 -34.57 -2.81
C PHE A 93 24.74 -34.09 -1.93
N ILE A 94 23.57 -33.80 -2.48
CA ILE A 94 22.38 -33.44 -1.74
C ILE A 94 21.88 -34.60 -0.86
N GLY A 95 21.89 -35.81 -1.39
CA GLY A 95 21.40 -37.03 -0.71
C GLY A 95 19.92 -36.90 -0.32
N SER A 96 19.59 -37.28 0.91
CA SER A 96 18.20 -37.21 1.45
C SER A 96 17.92 -35.97 2.27
N ARG A 97 18.81 -34.99 2.32
CA ARG A 97 18.69 -33.79 3.13
C ARG A 97 17.55 -32.89 2.67
N PRO A 98 16.84 -32.20 3.57
CA PRO A 98 15.93 -31.12 3.19
C PRO A 98 16.70 -30.04 2.41
N ILE A 99 16.08 -29.57 1.32
CA ILE A 99 16.64 -28.51 0.48
C ILE A 99 16.13 -27.18 0.99
N VAL A 100 17.05 -26.23 1.15
CA VAL A 100 16.73 -24.84 1.53
C VAL A 100 17.12 -23.95 0.36
N GLY A 101 16.26 -22.99 0.00
CA GLY A 101 16.56 -22.03 -1.07
C GLY A 101 15.71 -20.77 -0.94
N GLN A 102 16.11 -19.74 -1.66
CA GLN A 102 15.34 -18.50 -1.78
C GLN A 102 14.43 -18.61 -3.01
N SER A 103 13.11 -18.64 -2.80
CA SER A 103 12.15 -19.00 -3.87
C SER A 103 12.46 -20.36 -4.50
N VAL A 104 12.85 -21.32 -3.70
CA VAL A 104 13.44 -22.62 -4.04
C VAL A 104 12.67 -23.42 -5.08
N GLN A 105 11.37 -23.17 -5.24
CA GLN A 105 10.56 -23.85 -6.25
C GLN A 105 11.00 -23.53 -7.68
N GLN A 106 11.56 -22.33 -7.91
CA GLN A 106 12.10 -21.96 -9.21
C GLN A 106 13.34 -22.81 -9.56
N ASP A 107 14.26 -22.95 -8.61
CA ASP A 107 15.48 -23.77 -8.77
C ASP A 107 15.13 -25.24 -9.00
N LEU A 108 14.21 -25.79 -8.20
CA LEU A 108 13.76 -27.17 -8.35
C LEU A 108 13.08 -27.41 -9.69
N THR A 109 12.33 -26.43 -10.21
CA THR A 109 11.69 -26.51 -11.52
C THR A 109 12.71 -26.45 -12.65
N LEU A 110 13.76 -25.63 -12.54
CA LEU A 110 14.88 -25.58 -13.49
C LEU A 110 15.63 -26.91 -13.50
N LEU A 111 15.94 -27.49 -12.33
CA LEU A 111 16.58 -28.79 -12.22
C LEU A 111 15.76 -29.93 -12.86
N GLU A 112 14.44 -29.96 -12.58
CA GLU A 112 13.52 -30.93 -13.17
C GLU A 112 13.46 -30.80 -14.70
N SER A 113 13.43 -29.57 -15.22
CA SER A 113 13.44 -29.29 -16.66
C SER A 113 14.76 -29.70 -17.32
N ALA A 114 15.88 -29.59 -16.59
CA ALA A 114 17.18 -30.05 -17.02
C ALA A 114 17.38 -31.57 -16.88
N GLY A 115 16.41 -32.32 -16.35
CA GLY A 115 16.41 -33.77 -16.20
C GLY A 115 16.80 -34.30 -14.82
N LEU A 116 16.95 -33.41 -13.81
CA LEU A 116 17.25 -33.79 -12.42
C LEU A 116 16.04 -33.53 -11.52
N LYS A 117 15.21 -34.55 -11.33
CA LYS A 117 14.11 -34.51 -10.36
C LYS A 117 14.60 -34.90 -8.97
N LEU A 118 14.41 -33.99 -8.00
CA LEU A 118 14.69 -34.21 -6.58
C LEU A 118 13.38 -34.43 -5.82
N ALA A 119 13.35 -35.44 -4.95
CA ALA A 119 12.17 -35.75 -4.12
C ALA A 119 12.32 -35.27 -2.67
N ASN A 120 13.33 -34.46 -2.42
CA ASN A 120 13.65 -33.92 -1.11
C ASN A 120 12.55 -32.93 -0.65
N ARG A 121 12.35 -32.83 0.66
CA ARG A 121 11.54 -31.74 1.21
C ARG A 121 12.23 -30.41 0.92
N SER A 122 11.46 -29.38 0.56
CA SER A 122 11.96 -28.02 0.35
C SER A 122 11.48 -27.06 1.43
N ILE A 123 12.31 -26.08 1.75
CA ILE A 123 12.03 -25.00 2.69
C ILE A 123 12.43 -23.71 2.01
N ASP A 124 11.48 -22.80 1.89
CA ASP A 124 11.67 -21.51 1.21
C ASP A 124 12.00 -20.39 2.21
N THR A 125 13.21 -19.85 2.13
CA THR A 125 13.66 -18.75 2.99
C THR A 125 12.89 -17.46 2.71
N TYR A 126 12.43 -17.22 1.48
CA TYR A 126 11.55 -16.11 1.15
C TYR A 126 10.26 -16.16 1.97
N ARG A 127 9.59 -17.32 1.98
CA ARG A 127 8.33 -17.53 2.70
C ARG A 127 8.53 -17.39 4.21
N LEU A 128 9.56 -18.02 4.77
CA LEU A 128 9.88 -17.89 6.19
C LEU A 128 10.19 -16.43 6.57
N ALA A 129 11.06 -15.76 5.82
CA ALA A 129 11.41 -14.37 6.07
C ALA A 129 10.18 -13.45 5.94
N SER A 130 9.32 -13.67 4.93
CA SER A 130 8.10 -12.87 4.75
C SER A 130 7.12 -12.98 5.91
N ALA A 131 7.10 -14.13 6.60
CA ALA A 131 6.26 -14.35 7.77
C ALA A 131 6.88 -13.79 9.07
N MET A 132 8.21 -13.79 9.19
CA MET A 132 8.91 -13.54 10.44
C MET A 132 9.59 -12.17 10.53
N LEU A 133 9.88 -11.54 9.39
CA LEU A 133 10.55 -10.24 9.29
C LEU A 133 9.59 -9.21 8.65
N PRO A 134 8.57 -8.77 9.37
CA PRO A 134 7.54 -7.92 8.78
C PRO A 134 8.06 -6.55 8.34
N ASP A 135 9.08 -6.00 9.03
CA ASP A 135 9.57 -4.62 8.85
C ASP A 135 10.79 -4.51 7.90
N ILE A 136 11.15 -5.59 7.19
CA ILE A 136 12.28 -5.56 6.26
C ILE A 136 11.96 -4.78 4.98
N SER A 137 12.95 -4.05 4.46
CA SER A 137 12.76 -3.23 3.27
C SER A 137 12.54 -4.02 1.96
N SER A 138 13.08 -5.24 1.87
CA SER A 138 12.95 -6.15 0.72
C SER A 138 13.12 -7.59 1.18
N TYR A 139 12.39 -8.52 0.52
CA TYR A 139 12.59 -9.96 0.70
C TYR A 139 13.52 -10.57 -0.34
N GLN A 140 14.35 -9.78 -1.02
CA GLN A 140 15.45 -10.31 -1.81
C GLN A 140 16.53 -10.89 -0.88
N LEU A 141 17.22 -11.94 -1.33
CA LEU A 141 18.20 -12.65 -0.51
C LEU A 141 19.23 -11.71 0.12
N ALA A 142 19.79 -10.80 -0.67
CA ALA A 142 20.78 -9.85 -0.18
C ALA A 142 20.24 -8.98 0.97
N ALA A 143 19.02 -8.45 0.81
CA ALA A 143 18.41 -7.59 1.84
C ALA A 143 18.11 -8.37 3.14
N ILE A 144 17.61 -9.61 3.02
CA ILE A 144 17.37 -10.48 4.18
C ILE A 144 18.70 -10.83 4.86
N ALA A 145 19.69 -11.20 4.09
CA ALA A 145 21.00 -11.61 4.58
C ALA A 145 21.70 -10.46 5.32
N GLU A 146 21.74 -9.27 4.73
CA GLU A 146 22.28 -8.05 5.37
C GLU A 146 21.53 -7.71 6.66
N HIS A 147 20.20 -7.76 6.65
CA HIS A 147 19.37 -7.53 7.85
C HIS A 147 19.69 -8.54 8.97
N LEU A 148 20.01 -9.78 8.61
CA LEU A 148 20.35 -10.84 9.55
C LEU A 148 21.86 -10.91 9.87
N GLY A 149 22.65 -9.93 9.44
CA GLY A 149 24.06 -9.76 9.77
C GLY A 149 25.03 -10.54 8.88
N TYR A 150 24.65 -10.86 7.65
CA TYR A 150 25.54 -11.41 6.63
C TYR A 150 26.08 -10.28 5.75
N GLU A 151 27.38 -10.17 5.62
CA GLU A 151 28.04 -9.17 4.77
C GLU A 151 28.43 -9.80 3.43
N PHE A 152 27.80 -9.32 2.35
CA PHE A 152 28.22 -9.66 0.99
C PHE A 152 29.46 -8.82 0.63
N HIS A 153 30.48 -9.47 0.06
CA HIS A 153 31.48 -8.73 -0.69
C HIS A 153 30.85 -8.19 -1.99
N PRO A 154 31.16 -6.97 -2.38
CA PRO A 154 30.51 -6.34 -3.55
C PRO A 154 30.63 -7.17 -4.85
N ASP A 155 31.74 -7.89 -5.02
CA ASP A 155 32.04 -8.71 -6.22
C ASP A 155 31.48 -10.14 -6.14
N ASP A 156 30.85 -10.53 -5.04
CA ASP A 156 30.43 -11.91 -4.77
C ASP A 156 28.94 -12.17 -5.02
N ARG A 157 28.16 -11.14 -5.32
CA ARG A 157 26.72 -11.27 -5.62
C ARG A 157 26.51 -11.95 -6.98
N HIS A 158 25.44 -12.71 -7.08
CA HIS A 158 25.07 -13.46 -8.28
C HIS A 158 26.11 -14.52 -8.70
N ARG A 159 26.70 -15.18 -7.71
CA ARG A 159 27.43 -16.43 -7.88
C ARG A 159 26.74 -17.47 -7.01
N ALA A 160 26.30 -18.56 -7.65
CA ALA A 160 25.43 -19.56 -7.03
C ALA A 160 25.96 -20.11 -5.68
N LEU A 161 27.28 -20.27 -5.52
CA LEU A 161 27.84 -20.71 -4.24
C LEU A 161 27.69 -19.66 -3.15
N ASN A 162 27.90 -18.38 -3.46
CA ASN A 162 27.83 -17.30 -2.48
C ASN A 162 26.40 -17.05 -2.05
N ASP A 163 25.45 -17.15 -3.00
CA ASP A 163 24.03 -17.01 -2.71
C ASP A 163 23.51 -18.24 -1.92
N ALA A 164 24.01 -19.44 -2.18
CA ALA A 164 23.74 -20.61 -1.34
C ALA A 164 24.32 -20.50 0.11
N LEU A 165 25.50 -19.86 0.28
CA LEU A 165 26.07 -19.55 1.61
C LEU A 165 25.22 -18.53 2.35
N ALA A 166 24.81 -17.47 1.69
CA ALA A 166 23.89 -16.47 2.25
C ALA A 166 22.55 -17.11 2.63
N THR A 167 21.99 -17.97 1.77
CA THR A 167 20.76 -18.74 2.03
C THR A 167 20.89 -19.62 3.26
N ALA A 168 22.02 -20.33 3.43
CA ALA A 168 22.28 -21.14 4.62
C ALA A 168 22.33 -20.28 5.88
N HIS A 169 23.03 -19.13 5.84
CA HIS A 169 23.07 -18.19 6.96
C HIS A 169 21.68 -17.64 7.31
N VAL A 170 20.93 -17.17 6.32
CA VAL A 170 19.55 -16.68 6.48
C VAL A 170 18.70 -17.75 7.15
N PHE A 171 18.73 -18.99 6.66
CA PHE A 171 17.94 -20.07 7.24
C PHE A 171 18.34 -20.36 8.70
N GLN A 172 19.64 -20.39 9.04
CA GLN A 172 20.10 -20.58 10.42
C GLN A 172 19.54 -19.52 11.35
N ARG A 173 19.53 -18.25 10.93
CA ARG A 173 18.95 -17.13 11.70
C ARG A 173 17.43 -17.24 11.84
N LEU A 174 16.72 -17.52 10.73
CA LEU A 174 15.27 -17.72 10.77
C LEU A 174 14.88 -18.93 11.62
N LEU A 175 15.64 -20.02 11.59
CA LEU A 175 15.43 -21.19 12.44
C LEU A 175 15.52 -20.81 13.92
N ALA A 176 16.56 -20.05 14.32
CA ALA A 176 16.70 -19.57 15.67
C ALA A 176 15.52 -18.67 16.11
N MET A 177 14.99 -17.85 15.20
CA MET A 177 13.80 -17.05 15.46
C MET A 177 12.54 -17.91 15.61
N VAL A 178 12.33 -18.90 14.73
CA VAL A 178 11.21 -19.86 14.83
C VAL A 178 11.23 -20.57 16.17
N GLU A 179 12.39 -21.00 16.62
CA GLU A 179 12.55 -21.69 17.90
C GLU A 179 12.28 -20.79 19.12
N ALA A 180 12.23 -19.47 18.97
CA ALA A 180 11.87 -18.56 20.07
C ALA A 180 10.36 -18.55 20.35
N TYR A 181 9.52 -18.95 19.37
CA TYR A 181 8.07 -19.05 19.58
C TYR A 181 7.69 -20.29 20.38
N ASP A 182 6.53 -20.21 21.02
CA ASP A 182 5.98 -21.33 21.76
C ASP A 182 5.38 -22.42 20.84
N ALA A 183 5.22 -23.61 21.41
CA ALA A 183 4.72 -24.77 20.67
C ALA A 183 3.26 -24.65 20.21
N SER A 184 2.43 -23.80 20.84
CA SER A 184 1.05 -23.55 20.45
C SER A 184 0.98 -22.70 19.18
N THR A 185 1.71 -21.58 19.19
CA THR A 185 1.84 -20.67 18.04
C THR A 185 2.39 -21.40 16.82
N LEU A 186 3.49 -22.13 16.98
CA LEU A 186 4.06 -22.95 15.90
C LEU A 186 3.10 -24.03 15.40
N GLY A 187 2.30 -24.63 16.30
CA GLY A 187 1.28 -25.61 15.96
C GLY A 187 0.16 -24.99 15.10
N GLN A 188 -0.25 -23.76 15.39
CA GLN A 188 -1.25 -23.04 14.59
C GLN A 188 -0.68 -22.64 13.21
N VAL A 189 0.57 -22.12 13.15
CA VAL A 189 1.25 -21.85 11.87
C VAL A 189 1.34 -23.11 11.03
N ALA A 190 1.72 -24.25 11.63
CA ALA A 190 1.75 -25.54 10.94
C ALA A 190 0.36 -25.97 10.42
N GLN A 191 -0.70 -25.69 11.16
CA GLN A 191 -2.08 -25.96 10.72
C GLN A 191 -2.46 -25.11 9.51
N PHE A 192 -2.16 -23.81 9.50
CA PHE A 192 -2.40 -22.93 8.35
C PHE A 192 -1.60 -23.39 7.14
N ALA A 193 -0.30 -23.67 7.33
CA ALA A 193 0.59 -24.15 6.28
C ALA A 193 0.09 -25.47 5.66
N ARG A 194 -0.39 -26.40 6.49
CA ARG A 194 -0.95 -27.67 6.01
C ARG A 194 -2.23 -27.46 5.20
N SER A 195 -3.13 -26.59 5.67
CA SER A 195 -4.40 -26.30 5.00
C SER A 195 -4.18 -25.67 3.62
N ALA A 196 -3.07 -24.95 3.44
CA ALA A 196 -2.65 -24.33 2.18
C ALA A 196 -1.65 -25.20 1.37
N PHE A 197 -1.37 -26.41 1.81
CA PHE A 197 -0.40 -27.32 1.17
C PHE A 197 1.04 -26.76 1.07
N TRP A 198 1.46 -25.95 2.01
CA TRP A 198 2.83 -25.42 2.05
C TRP A 198 3.85 -26.55 2.27
N PRO A 199 4.96 -26.55 1.51
CA PRO A 199 6.07 -27.48 1.75
C PRO A 199 6.69 -27.35 3.15
N GLU A 200 6.60 -26.18 3.78
CA GLU A 200 7.15 -25.88 5.11
C GLU A 200 6.29 -26.40 6.28
N ALA A 201 5.07 -26.88 6.04
CA ALA A 201 4.20 -27.38 7.12
C ALA A 201 4.91 -28.44 8.01
N PRO A 202 5.60 -29.46 7.47
CA PRO A 202 6.35 -30.42 8.28
C PRO A 202 7.51 -29.83 9.09
N PHE A 203 8.09 -28.74 8.62
CA PHE A 203 9.16 -28.01 9.32
C PHE A 203 8.59 -27.37 10.61
N PHE A 204 7.50 -26.62 10.51
CA PHE A 204 6.85 -26.02 11.68
C PHE A 204 6.34 -27.08 12.68
N GLU A 205 5.82 -28.20 12.18
CA GLU A 205 5.40 -29.34 13.02
C GLU A 205 6.57 -29.95 13.81
N GLN A 206 7.70 -30.10 13.14
CA GLN A 206 8.90 -30.65 13.76
C GLN A 206 9.39 -29.74 14.86
N VAL A 207 9.56 -28.44 14.59
CA VAL A 207 10.02 -27.45 15.59
C VAL A 207 9.02 -27.37 16.75
N ALA A 208 7.71 -27.35 16.48
CA ALA A 208 6.69 -27.37 17.54
C ALA A 208 6.78 -28.63 18.42
N ARG A 209 7.11 -29.78 17.86
CA ARG A 209 7.30 -31.04 18.60
C ARG A 209 8.55 -30.98 19.49
N GLU A 210 9.66 -30.58 18.91
CA GLU A 210 10.94 -30.43 19.63
C GLU A 210 10.79 -29.45 20.82
N ARG A 211 10.03 -28.37 20.65
CA ARG A 211 9.74 -27.40 21.72
C ARG A 211 8.85 -27.99 22.82
N ARG A 212 7.93 -28.89 22.51
CA ARG A 212 7.10 -29.59 23.52
C ARG A 212 7.91 -30.61 24.33
N GLU A 213 8.87 -31.27 23.69
CA GLU A 213 9.70 -32.34 24.27
C GLU A 213 10.91 -31.77 25.02
N ALA A 214 11.26 -30.50 24.82
CA ALA A 214 12.38 -29.85 25.49
C ALA A 214 12.17 -29.80 27.00
N PRO A 215 13.20 -30.18 27.87
CA PRO A 215 13.07 -30.09 29.29
C PRO A 215 12.76 -28.67 29.75
N LEU A 216 11.88 -28.52 30.74
CA LEU A 216 11.43 -27.23 31.29
C LEU A 216 12.56 -26.30 31.77
N PHE A 217 13.75 -26.84 32.03
CA PHE A 217 14.95 -26.10 32.47
C PHE A 217 15.72 -25.39 31.35
N HIS A 218 15.38 -25.61 30.08
CA HIS A 218 15.96 -24.91 28.94
C HIS A 218 15.06 -23.80 28.38
N GLN A 219 13.87 -23.65 28.92
CA GLN A 219 13.03 -22.50 28.66
C GLN A 219 13.63 -21.33 29.47
N GLY A 220 14.22 -20.36 28.78
CA GLY A 220 14.73 -19.13 29.40
C GLY A 220 13.74 -18.55 30.40
N THR A 221 14.20 -17.84 31.38
CA THR A 221 13.40 -17.22 32.47
C THR A 221 12.08 -16.73 31.89
N PRO A 222 10.91 -17.20 32.39
CA PRO A 222 9.64 -16.77 31.88
C PRO A 222 9.54 -15.25 32.03
N THR A 223 9.58 -14.54 30.93
CA THR A 223 9.05 -13.19 30.91
C THR A 223 7.64 -13.28 31.44
N THR A 224 7.26 -12.40 32.34
CA THR A 224 6.06 -12.44 33.16
C THR A 224 4.73 -12.58 32.38
N VAL A 225 4.77 -12.45 31.05
CA VAL A 225 3.63 -12.71 30.13
C VAL A 225 4.20 -13.40 28.88
N PRO A 226 3.60 -14.54 28.41
CA PRO A 226 3.98 -15.15 27.15
C PRO A 226 3.95 -14.14 26.01
N LEU A 227 4.91 -14.18 25.08
CA LEU A 227 5.02 -13.24 23.96
C LEU A 227 3.70 -13.14 23.19
N GLU A 228 3.00 -14.25 23.05
CA GLU A 228 1.70 -14.42 22.39
C GLU A 228 0.57 -13.58 23.00
N LEU A 229 0.69 -13.21 24.26
CA LEU A 229 -0.35 -12.49 24.98
C LEU A 229 0.06 -11.06 25.33
N GLN A 230 1.25 -10.61 24.92
CA GLN A 230 1.72 -9.24 25.24
C GLN A 230 0.82 -8.17 24.64
N PHE A 231 0.22 -8.43 23.46
CA PHE A 231 -0.78 -7.54 22.85
C PHE A 231 -2.08 -7.45 23.63
N LEU A 232 -2.38 -8.43 24.51
CA LEU A 232 -3.54 -8.45 25.41
C LEU A 232 -3.29 -7.76 26.76
N VAL A 233 -2.06 -7.30 27.02
CA VAL A 233 -1.77 -6.55 28.25
C VAL A 233 -2.47 -5.20 28.20
N SER A 234 -3.25 -4.89 29.23
CA SER A 234 -3.85 -3.57 29.38
C SER A 234 -2.75 -2.53 29.56
N ARG A 235 -2.81 -1.47 28.74
CA ARG A 235 -1.84 -0.36 28.81
C ARG A 235 -2.49 0.87 29.43
N GLU A 236 -1.69 1.67 30.12
CA GLU A 236 -2.13 2.95 30.65
C GLU A 236 -2.58 3.87 29.50
N ARG A 237 -3.57 4.69 29.79
CA ARG A 237 -4.08 5.68 28.82
C ARG A 237 -3.31 6.98 29.03
N PRO A 238 -2.69 7.52 27.96
CA PRO A 238 -2.04 8.82 28.09
C PRO A 238 -3.10 9.91 28.38
N GLU A 239 -2.72 10.91 29.18
CA GLU A 239 -3.59 12.04 29.41
C GLU A 239 -3.79 12.86 28.12
N PRO A 240 -5.00 13.34 27.82
CA PRO A 240 -5.21 14.19 26.67
C PRO A 240 -4.39 15.48 26.75
N LEU A 241 -3.92 15.97 25.61
CA LEU A 241 -3.23 17.25 25.48
C LEU A 241 -4.13 18.37 26.03
N ARG A 242 -3.55 19.24 26.85
CA ARG A 242 -4.26 20.38 27.47
C ARG A 242 -3.58 21.69 27.05
N PRO A 243 -4.36 22.74 26.70
CA PRO A 243 -3.80 24.05 26.46
C PRO A 243 -3.03 24.57 27.68
N THR A 244 -1.87 25.15 27.44
CA THR A 244 -1.03 25.76 28.50
C THR A 244 -1.58 27.08 28.96
N GLY A 245 -2.50 27.71 28.17
CA GLY A 245 -2.97 29.06 28.39
C GLY A 245 -2.01 30.14 27.91
N SER A 246 -0.86 29.77 27.34
CA SER A 246 0.05 30.72 26.72
C SER A 246 -0.50 31.27 25.41
N SER A 247 -0.52 32.59 25.26
CA SER A 247 -0.81 33.29 23.99
C SER A 247 0.45 33.87 23.33
N ALA A 248 1.65 33.53 23.85
CA ALA A 248 2.89 34.04 23.31
C ALA A 248 3.08 33.59 21.85
N PRO A 249 3.57 34.46 20.95
CA PRO A 249 3.88 34.08 19.57
C PRO A 249 5.11 33.17 19.51
N VAL A 250 5.20 32.37 18.48
CA VAL A 250 6.45 31.67 18.12
C VAL A 250 7.51 32.71 17.87
N ASP A 251 8.65 32.58 18.57
CA ASP A 251 9.79 33.51 18.44
C ASP A 251 10.52 33.24 17.11
N VAL A 252 10.32 34.16 16.15
CA VAL A 252 10.91 34.07 14.81
C VAL A 252 12.43 34.19 14.86
N ASP A 253 12.99 35.03 15.74
CA ASP A 253 14.45 35.17 15.87
C ASP A 253 15.09 33.89 16.42
N ARG A 254 14.39 33.20 17.32
CA ARG A 254 14.81 31.87 17.82
C ARG A 254 14.76 30.83 16.72
N LEU A 255 13.69 30.83 15.92
CA LEU A 255 13.52 29.95 14.78
C LEU A 255 14.65 30.10 13.76
N GLU A 256 15.03 31.34 13.42
CA GLU A 256 16.14 31.60 12.50
C GLU A 256 17.50 31.15 13.05
N ARG A 257 17.73 31.30 14.35
CA ARG A 257 18.93 30.73 14.99
C ARG A 257 18.99 29.21 14.94
N LEU A 258 17.86 28.54 15.05
CA LEU A 258 17.75 27.06 14.94
C LEU A 258 18.14 26.56 13.54
N LEU A 259 17.69 27.29 12.51
CA LEU A 259 17.95 27.01 11.08
C LEU A 259 19.27 27.57 10.55
N GLY A 260 20.00 28.32 11.37
CA GLY A 260 21.27 28.93 10.99
C GLY A 260 22.41 27.91 10.86
N THR A 261 23.50 28.31 10.14
CA THR A 261 24.68 27.45 9.88
C THR A 261 25.38 26.97 11.15
N ALA A 262 25.28 27.69 12.25
CA ALA A 262 25.81 27.33 13.57
C ALA A 262 24.71 26.87 14.54
N GLY A 263 23.49 26.70 14.07
CA GLY A 263 22.34 26.32 14.87
C GLY A 263 22.33 24.86 15.28
N PRO A 264 21.44 24.46 16.20
CA PRO A 264 21.28 23.08 16.63
C PRO A 264 21.03 22.08 15.48
N LEU A 265 20.23 22.42 14.48
CA LEU A 265 19.98 21.54 13.32
C LEU A 265 21.25 21.19 12.53
N SER A 266 22.24 22.09 12.47
CA SER A 266 23.49 21.79 11.79
C SER A 266 24.37 20.77 12.53
N ARG A 267 24.10 20.52 13.81
CA ARG A 267 24.78 19.47 14.61
C ARG A 267 24.04 18.14 14.59
N VAL A 268 22.71 18.20 14.44
CA VAL A 268 21.84 16.99 14.41
C VAL A 268 21.87 16.32 13.05
N LEU A 269 21.91 17.10 11.97
CA LEU A 269 21.88 16.60 10.59
C LEU A 269 23.29 16.53 10.00
N GLU A 270 23.77 15.35 9.61
CA GLU A 270 25.12 15.12 9.09
C GLU A 270 25.50 15.96 7.86
N ARG A 271 24.53 16.35 7.04
CA ARG A 271 24.74 17.12 5.80
C ARG A 271 23.79 18.32 5.73
N TYR A 272 23.72 19.08 6.83
CA TYR A 272 22.86 20.24 6.87
C TYR A 272 23.45 21.41 6.09
N GLU A 273 22.67 21.98 5.17
CA GLU A 273 22.92 23.24 4.50
C GLU A 273 21.83 24.24 4.88
N SER A 274 22.23 25.34 5.50
CA SER A 274 21.29 26.44 5.76
C SER A 274 20.92 27.13 4.46
N ARG A 275 19.63 27.18 4.13
CA ARG A 275 19.12 27.77 2.89
C ARG A 275 18.24 28.97 3.22
N PRO A 276 18.48 30.14 2.62
CA PRO A 276 17.66 31.34 2.85
C PRO A 276 16.16 31.10 2.60
N THR A 277 15.85 30.33 1.54
CA THR A 277 14.46 29.97 1.21
C THR A 277 13.78 29.15 2.31
N GLN A 278 14.51 28.23 2.96
CA GLN A 278 14.01 27.46 4.11
C GLN A 278 13.69 28.36 5.30
N VAL A 279 14.59 29.29 5.61
CA VAL A 279 14.39 30.24 6.72
C VAL A 279 13.19 31.17 6.43
N THR A 280 13.05 31.67 5.20
CA THR A 280 11.91 32.51 4.79
C THR A 280 10.60 31.74 4.90
N MET A 281 10.55 30.48 4.47
CA MET A 281 9.38 29.60 4.64
C MET A 281 9.01 29.41 6.11
N ALA A 282 10.00 29.06 6.94
CA ALA A 282 9.77 28.84 8.36
C ALA A 282 9.26 30.09 9.08
N ARG A 283 9.73 31.25 8.70
CA ARG A 283 9.24 32.57 9.17
C ARG A 283 7.77 32.74 8.77
N GLY A 284 7.44 32.61 7.48
CA GLY A 284 6.07 32.76 6.99
C GLY A 284 5.08 31.79 7.67
N VAL A 285 5.50 30.54 7.90
CA VAL A 285 4.71 29.57 8.65
C VAL A 285 4.50 30.00 10.12
N ALA A 286 5.56 30.50 10.79
CA ALA A 286 5.43 30.99 12.16
C ALA A 286 4.50 32.22 12.26
N GLU A 287 4.59 33.14 11.31
CA GLU A 287 3.73 34.32 11.22
C GLU A 287 2.28 33.94 11.00
N ALA A 288 1.99 33.01 10.09
CA ALA A 288 0.65 32.50 9.82
C ALA A 288 0.02 31.79 11.05
N LEU A 289 0.82 30.95 11.76
CA LEU A 289 0.41 30.31 13.02
C LEU A 289 0.12 31.34 14.12
N ASN A 290 0.94 32.41 14.21
CA ASN A 290 0.78 33.47 15.20
C ASN A 290 -0.42 34.36 14.93
N ALA A 291 -0.77 34.61 13.66
CA ALA A 291 -1.81 35.50 13.21
C ALA A 291 -3.17 34.81 12.92
N ASP A 292 -3.26 33.50 13.09
CA ASP A 292 -4.44 32.68 12.72
C ASP A 292 -4.86 32.88 11.24
N GLN A 293 -3.87 32.74 10.29
CA GLN A 293 -4.07 33.02 8.87
C GLN A 293 -4.03 31.76 8.00
N GLN A 294 -4.55 31.88 6.78
CA GLN A 294 -4.38 30.91 5.70
C GLN A 294 -3.18 31.30 4.84
N LEU A 295 -2.32 30.33 4.49
CA LEU A 295 -1.08 30.59 3.75
C LEU A 295 -0.86 29.49 2.70
N LEU A 296 -0.60 29.90 1.45
CA LEU A 296 -0.15 29.04 0.35
C LEU A 296 1.36 29.28 0.13
N VAL A 297 2.15 28.21 0.14
CA VAL A 297 3.60 28.29 -0.05
C VAL A 297 4.04 27.41 -1.20
N GLU A 298 4.59 27.99 -2.26
CA GLU A 298 5.37 27.25 -3.25
C GLU A 298 6.84 27.28 -2.83
N ALA A 299 7.42 26.12 -2.61
CA ALA A 299 8.83 25.97 -2.30
C ALA A 299 9.41 24.81 -3.11
N GLY A 300 10.29 25.10 -4.05
CA GLY A 300 10.88 24.11 -4.95
C GLY A 300 11.51 22.92 -4.23
N THR A 301 11.71 21.83 -4.95
CA THR A 301 12.41 20.65 -4.42
C THR A 301 13.78 21.04 -3.86
N GLY A 302 14.23 20.37 -2.80
CA GLY A 302 15.50 20.69 -2.17
C GLY A 302 15.49 21.89 -1.21
N THR A 303 14.39 22.63 -1.06
CA THR A 303 14.29 23.74 -0.09
C THR A 303 14.36 23.25 1.37
N GLY A 304 13.99 22.01 1.64
CA GLY A 304 13.84 21.48 2.99
C GLY A 304 12.49 21.84 3.61
N LYS A 305 11.42 21.77 2.81
CA LYS A 305 10.04 22.10 3.19
C LYS A 305 9.63 21.50 4.53
N SER A 306 9.86 20.19 4.72
CA SER A 306 9.43 19.50 5.95
C SER A 306 9.94 20.17 7.21
N LEU A 307 11.23 20.43 7.31
CA LEU A 307 11.79 21.12 8.47
C LEU A 307 11.28 22.56 8.61
N ALA A 308 11.04 23.24 7.49
CA ALA A 308 10.57 24.63 7.49
C ALA A 308 9.17 24.79 8.06
N TYR A 309 8.29 23.81 7.94
CA TYR A 309 6.97 23.85 8.59
C TYR A 309 6.92 23.08 9.93
N LEU A 310 7.69 21.99 10.08
CA LEU A 310 7.69 21.19 11.31
C LEU A 310 8.23 21.96 12.51
N LEU A 311 9.32 22.71 12.32
CA LEU A 311 9.97 23.40 13.42
C LEU A 311 9.06 24.47 14.04
N PRO A 312 8.46 25.43 13.29
CA PRO A 312 7.53 26.41 13.86
C PRO A 312 6.25 25.74 14.38
N ALA A 313 5.75 24.67 13.73
CA ALA A 313 4.57 23.92 14.21
C ALA A 313 4.84 23.25 15.57
N ALA A 314 6.01 22.61 15.73
CA ALA A 314 6.41 22.00 17.00
C ALA A 314 6.59 23.05 18.12
N MET A 315 7.26 24.17 17.83
CA MET A 315 7.40 25.28 18.78
C MET A 315 6.07 25.82 19.22
N PHE A 316 5.15 26.05 18.26
CA PHE A 316 3.79 26.51 18.53
C PHE A 316 3.01 25.53 19.42
N ALA A 317 3.02 24.25 19.03
CA ALA A 317 2.26 23.21 19.70
C ALA A 317 2.72 22.98 21.14
N ILE A 318 4.04 22.92 21.38
CA ILE A 318 4.62 22.82 22.74
C ILE A 318 4.25 24.05 23.57
N GLN A 319 4.48 25.25 23.04
CA GLN A 319 4.30 26.50 23.78
C GLN A 319 2.85 26.74 24.20
N ARG A 320 1.88 26.40 23.34
CA ARG A 320 0.46 26.63 23.61
C ARG A 320 -0.27 25.41 24.16
N GLY A 321 0.29 24.21 24.06
CA GLY A 321 -0.42 22.96 24.34
C GLY A 321 -1.59 22.76 23.38
N GLU A 322 -1.47 23.28 22.17
CA GLU A 322 -2.46 23.15 21.09
C GLU A 322 -1.95 22.22 20.00
N ARG A 323 -2.88 21.45 19.42
CA ARG A 323 -2.55 20.44 18.42
C ARG A 323 -2.41 21.04 17.04
N VAL A 324 -1.35 20.63 16.32
CA VAL A 324 -1.19 20.87 14.89
C VAL A 324 -1.33 19.53 14.17
N VAL A 325 -2.22 19.45 13.18
CA VAL A 325 -2.35 18.28 12.30
C VAL A 325 -1.54 18.55 11.05
N ILE A 326 -0.73 17.56 10.65
CA ILE A 326 0.06 17.58 9.43
C ILE A 326 -0.49 16.51 8.49
N SER A 327 -0.97 16.95 7.34
CA SER A 327 -1.52 16.09 6.30
C SER A 327 -0.53 15.92 5.15
N THR A 328 -0.26 14.68 4.75
CA THR A 328 0.63 14.36 3.63
C THR A 328 -0.08 13.51 2.58
N ALA A 329 0.47 13.46 1.36
CA ALA A 329 -0.16 12.70 0.28
C ALA A 329 -0.03 11.18 0.44
N THR A 330 1.08 10.67 0.98
CA THR A 330 1.40 9.24 1.00
C THR A 330 1.78 8.70 2.39
N ILE A 331 1.59 7.38 2.58
CA ILE A 331 2.03 6.69 3.82
C ILE A 331 3.56 6.76 3.97
N ALA A 332 4.31 6.70 2.88
CA ALA A 332 5.78 6.79 2.93
C ALA A 332 6.26 8.15 3.49
N LEU A 333 5.60 9.25 3.11
CA LEU A 333 5.88 10.58 3.67
C LEU A 333 5.48 10.66 5.15
N GLN A 334 4.38 10.02 5.56
CA GLN A 334 4.03 9.95 6.98
C GLN A 334 5.12 9.25 7.80
N ASP A 335 5.62 8.12 7.31
CA ASP A 335 6.68 7.36 7.97
C ASP A 335 8.00 8.13 8.03
N GLN A 336 8.35 8.87 6.96
CA GLN A 336 9.52 9.75 6.94
C GLN A 336 9.41 10.86 8.00
N LEU A 337 8.29 11.59 8.03
CA LEU A 337 8.07 12.65 9.01
C LEU A 337 8.13 12.12 10.45
N TYR A 338 7.54 10.94 10.70
CA TYR A 338 7.46 10.36 12.04
C TYR A 338 8.78 9.77 12.51
N ARG A 339 9.47 8.99 11.65
CA ARG A 339 10.64 8.21 12.05
C ARG A 339 11.96 8.98 11.91
N LYS A 340 11.98 10.07 11.11
CA LYS A 340 13.20 10.82 10.83
C LYS A 340 13.06 12.30 11.15
N ASP A 341 12.20 13.02 10.45
CA ASP A 341 12.20 14.48 10.48
C ASP A 341 11.78 15.05 11.86
N LEU A 342 10.77 14.49 12.50
CA LEU A 342 10.30 14.93 13.82
C LEU A 342 11.25 14.56 14.98
N PRO A 343 11.88 13.38 15.03
CA PRO A 343 12.98 13.11 15.96
C PRO A 343 14.15 14.08 15.84
N ASP A 344 14.53 14.46 14.61
CA ASP A 344 15.60 15.44 14.38
C ASP A 344 15.17 16.84 14.88
N VAL A 345 13.93 17.25 14.60
CA VAL A 345 13.34 18.50 15.13
C VAL A 345 13.32 18.49 16.66
N HIS A 346 12.87 17.40 17.29
CA HIS A 346 12.84 17.29 18.75
C HIS A 346 14.24 17.41 19.35
N THR A 347 15.21 16.69 18.79
CA THR A 347 16.62 16.75 19.25
C THR A 347 17.16 18.18 19.15
N ALA A 348 16.90 18.88 18.03
CA ALA A 348 17.33 20.27 17.85
C ALA A 348 16.66 21.23 18.84
N LEU A 349 15.39 21.01 19.17
CA LEU A 349 14.66 21.80 20.17
C LEU A 349 15.21 21.60 21.59
N VAL A 350 15.53 20.35 21.96
CA VAL A 350 16.18 20.04 23.25
C VAL A 350 17.55 20.68 23.38
N GLU A 351 18.38 20.63 22.33
CA GLU A 351 19.68 21.32 22.29
C GLU A 351 19.54 22.87 22.39
N ALA A 352 18.42 23.39 21.92
CA ALA A 352 18.11 24.82 22.04
C ALA A 352 17.52 25.20 23.42
N GLY A 353 17.44 24.26 24.35
CA GLY A 353 16.93 24.48 25.72
C GLY A 353 15.41 24.46 25.85
N VAL A 354 14.70 23.79 24.93
CA VAL A 354 13.29 23.42 25.13
C VAL A 354 13.25 22.16 25.97
N ASN A 355 12.75 22.25 27.19
CA ASN A 355 12.74 21.11 28.14
C ASN A 355 11.44 20.30 28.07
N GLU A 356 10.41 20.81 27.44
CA GLU A 356 9.14 20.14 27.24
C GLU A 356 9.25 19.07 26.18
N GLU A 357 8.66 17.91 26.44
CA GLU A 357 8.65 16.77 25.51
C GLU A 357 7.69 17.03 24.34
N LEU A 358 8.14 16.80 23.13
CA LEU A 358 7.32 16.84 21.93
C LEU A 358 6.63 15.48 21.72
N HIS A 359 5.33 15.42 22.00
CA HIS A 359 4.53 14.21 21.74
C HIS A 359 4.02 14.22 20.30
N VAL A 360 4.31 13.14 19.58
CA VAL A 360 3.95 12.95 18.17
C VAL A 360 3.15 11.67 18.00
N ALA A 361 2.12 11.68 17.18
CA ALA A 361 1.36 10.51 16.82
C ALA A 361 1.06 10.44 15.32
N VAL A 362 1.00 9.22 14.78
CA VAL A 362 0.52 8.94 13.44
C VAL A 362 -0.89 8.37 13.53
N MET A 363 -1.81 8.92 12.74
CA MET A 363 -3.15 8.37 12.58
C MET A 363 -3.39 7.93 11.15
N LYS A 364 -3.87 6.71 10.99
CA LYS A 364 -4.27 6.13 9.69
C LYS A 364 -5.77 5.79 9.71
N GLY A 365 -6.34 5.57 8.55
CA GLY A 365 -7.71 5.07 8.45
C GLY A 365 -7.89 3.74 9.19
N ARG A 366 -9.08 3.49 9.74
CA ARG A 366 -9.37 2.29 10.56
C ARG A 366 -8.94 0.99 9.92
N GLN A 367 -9.13 0.85 8.61
CA GLN A 367 -8.78 -0.31 7.81
C GLN A 367 -7.27 -0.66 7.83
N ASN A 368 -6.43 0.24 8.31
CA ASN A 368 -5.00 -0.03 8.47
C ASN A 368 -4.66 -0.71 9.80
N TYR A 369 -5.61 -0.85 10.72
CA TYR A 369 -5.36 -1.46 12.03
C TYR A 369 -6.02 -2.82 12.15
N LEU A 370 -5.28 -3.77 12.71
CA LEU A 370 -5.81 -5.09 13.08
C LEU A 370 -6.91 -4.93 14.14
N CYS A 371 -8.04 -5.58 13.93
CA CYS A 371 -9.11 -5.68 14.89
C CYS A 371 -9.04 -7.00 15.65
N LEU A 372 -8.72 -6.97 16.94
CA LEU A 372 -8.64 -8.19 17.76
C LEU A 372 -9.98 -8.94 17.83
N LYS A 373 -11.11 -8.23 17.81
CA LYS A 373 -12.43 -8.87 17.76
C LYS A 373 -12.60 -9.69 16.47
N GLN A 374 -12.23 -9.13 15.32
CA GLN A 374 -12.32 -9.81 14.03
C GLN A 374 -11.29 -10.94 13.92
N TRP A 375 -10.07 -10.70 14.41
CA TRP A 375 -9.06 -11.75 14.46
C TRP A 375 -9.54 -12.99 15.18
N PHE A 376 -9.99 -12.87 16.43
CA PHE A 376 -10.47 -14.02 17.21
C PHE A 376 -11.78 -14.63 16.70
N ALA A 377 -12.60 -13.86 16.00
CA ALA A 377 -13.81 -14.39 15.38
C ALA A 377 -13.50 -15.23 14.14
N HIS A 378 -12.47 -14.88 13.35
CA HIS A 378 -12.25 -15.43 12.02
C HIS A 378 -10.95 -16.23 11.85
N VAL A 379 -10.04 -16.21 12.82
CA VAL A 379 -8.77 -16.96 12.72
C VAL A 379 -8.95 -18.46 12.54
N SER A 380 -10.05 -19.02 13.03
CA SER A 380 -10.40 -20.45 12.96
C SER A 380 -11.32 -20.79 11.79
N ASP A 381 -11.73 -19.83 10.96
CA ASP A 381 -12.50 -20.09 9.76
C ASP A 381 -11.72 -20.99 8.78
N PRO A 382 -12.37 -21.74 7.89
CA PRO A 382 -11.69 -22.47 6.84
C PRO A 382 -10.75 -21.58 6.04
N ILE A 383 -9.55 -22.08 5.72
CA ILE A 383 -8.57 -21.39 4.86
C ILE A 383 -9.14 -21.33 3.44
N GLU A 384 -9.18 -20.15 2.84
CA GLU A 384 -9.72 -19.91 1.51
C GLU A 384 -8.71 -20.28 0.41
N ASP A 385 -7.46 -19.84 0.58
CA ASP A 385 -6.36 -20.09 -0.35
C ASP A 385 -4.98 -19.98 0.36
N GLU A 386 -3.92 -20.08 -0.42
CA GLU A 386 -2.53 -19.97 0.05
C GLU A 386 -2.23 -18.58 0.65
N ASN A 387 -2.81 -17.51 0.10
CA ASN A 387 -2.58 -16.15 0.56
C ASN A 387 -3.29 -15.86 1.89
N ASP A 388 -4.49 -16.43 2.10
CA ASP A 388 -5.20 -16.38 3.39
C ASP A 388 -4.38 -17.08 4.49
N ALA A 389 -3.82 -18.25 4.20
CA ALA A 389 -2.94 -18.96 5.13
C ALA A 389 -1.67 -18.16 5.45
N SER A 390 -1.04 -17.59 4.43
CA SER A 390 0.15 -16.73 4.56
C SER A 390 -0.13 -15.53 5.46
N LEU A 391 -1.21 -14.82 5.19
CA LEU A 391 -1.62 -13.67 5.98
C LEU A 391 -1.87 -14.04 7.45
N ARG A 392 -2.61 -15.14 7.72
CA ARG A 392 -2.87 -15.57 9.11
C ARG A 392 -1.60 -15.96 9.83
N ALA A 393 -0.66 -16.65 9.18
CA ALA A 393 0.64 -16.96 9.75
C ALA A 393 1.43 -15.69 10.08
N LYS A 394 1.48 -14.72 9.13
CA LYS A 394 2.11 -13.41 9.35
C LYS A 394 1.49 -12.67 10.53
N ILE A 395 0.16 -12.54 10.58
CA ILE A 395 -0.53 -11.86 11.68
C ILE A 395 -0.24 -12.54 13.01
N LEU A 396 -0.30 -13.87 13.08
CA LEU A 396 -0.09 -14.62 14.30
C LEU A 396 1.32 -14.41 14.88
N LEU A 397 2.34 -14.47 14.02
CA LEU A 397 3.73 -14.26 14.43
C LEU A 397 4.02 -12.78 14.79
N TRP A 398 3.41 -11.85 14.03
CA TRP A 398 3.57 -10.42 14.25
C TRP A 398 2.85 -9.89 15.48
N LEU A 399 1.71 -10.47 15.87
CA LEU A 399 0.94 -10.05 17.04
C LEU A 399 1.75 -10.01 18.33
N GLY A 400 2.72 -10.92 18.50
CA GLY A 400 3.62 -10.92 19.65
C GLY A 400 4.64 -9.78 19.66
N GLN A 401 4.82 -9.09 18.53
CA GLN A 401 5.89 -8.09 18.35
C GLN A 401 5.31 -6.67 18.15
N THR A 402 4.10 -6.55 17.56
CA THR A 402 3.55 -5.23 17.22
C THR A 402 3.08 -4.46 18.44
N GLU A 403 3.42 -3.18 18.45
CA GLU A 403 2.86 -2.23 19.39
C GLU A 403 1.70 -1.43 18.81
N THR A 404 1.68 -1.21 17.50
CA THR A 404 0.71 -0.33 16.85
C THR A 404 -0.45 -1.09 16.22
N GLY A 405 -0.24 -2.34 15.82
CA GLY A 405 -1.20 -3.13 15.04
C GLY A 405 -1.47 -2.55 13.65
N ASP A 406 -0.56 -1.73 13.13
CA ASP A 406 -0.67 -1.09 11.82
C ASP A 406 -0.25 -2.04 10.70
N ARG A 407 -1.11 -2.21 9.70
CA ARG A 407 -0.85 -3.01 8.51
C ARG A 407 0.48 -2.65 7.80
N ALA A 408 0.90 -1.40 7.88
CA ALA A 408 2.15 -0.96 7.27
C ALA A 408 3.40 -1.63 7.86
N GLU A 409 3.31 -2.21 9.06
CA GLU A 409 4.36 -3.06 9.63
C GLU A 409 4.43 -4.43 8.93
N LEU A 410 3.36 -4.85 8.23
CA LEU A 410 3.30 -6.07 7.45
C LEU A 410 3.49 -5.77 5.97
N ARG A 411 4.42 -6.45 5.33
CA ARG A 411 4.58 -6.38 3.88
C ARG A 411 3.66 -7.37 3.21
N LEU A 412 2.46 -6.91 2.88
CA LEU A 412 1.44 -7.74 2.24
C LEU A 412 1.56 -7.69 0.71
N THR A 413 1.31 -8.83 0.08
CA THR A 413 1.08 -8.89 -1.37
C THR A 413 -0.32 -8.38 -1.68
N THR A 414 -0.60 -8.04 -2.94
CA THR A 414 -1.94 -7.59 -3.38
C THR A 414 -3.04 -8.62 -3.05
N GLU A 415 -2.72 -9.91 -3.12
CA GLU A 415 -3.68 -10.97 -2.80
C GLU A 415 -3.90 -11.09 -1.28
N GLU A 416 -2.84 -11.01 -0.47
CA GLU A 416 -2.95 -10.96 0.99
C GLU A 416 -3.74 -9.72 1.46
N GLU A 417 -3.61 -8.57 0.79
CA GLU A 417 -4.38 -7.35 1.09
C GLU A 417 -5.90 -7.55 0.93
N ARG A 418 -6.33 -8.40 0.02
CA ARG A 418 -7.77 -8.75 -0.10
C ARG A 418 -8.28 -9.47 1.12
N HIS A 419 -7.49 -10.41 1.66
CA HIS A 419 -7.84 -11.14 2.89
C HIS A 419 -7.70 -10.30 4.16
N TRP A 420 -6.81 -9.28 4.17
CA TRP A 420 -6.62 -8.37 5.30
C TRP A 420 -7.93 -7.72 5.77
N ARG A 421 -8.83 -7.37 4.84
CA ARG A 421 -10.13 -6.73 5.15
C ARG A 421 -10.97 -7.55 6.14
N LYS A 422 -10.81 -8.86 6.16
CA LYS A 422 -11.51 -9.76 7.09
C LYS A 422 -11.09 -9.53 8.55
N PHE A 423 -9.84 -9.13 8.76
CA PHE A 423 -9.23 -8.94 10.08
C PHE A 423 -9.09 -7.46 10.47
N ALA A 424 -9.28 -6.55 9.56
CA ALA A 424 -9.15 -5.11 9.77
C ALA A 424 -10.29 -4.54 10.62
N SER A 425 -10.01 -3.37 11.21
CA SER A 425 -11.06 -2.57 11.85
C SER A 425 -11.91 -1.90 10.78
N GLU A 426 -13.19 -2.22 10.72
CA GLU A 426 -14.11 -1.69 9.71
C GLU A 426 -15.19 -0.82 10.35
N ARG A 427 -15.72 0.18 9.61
CA ARG A 427 -16.64 1.18 10.14
C ARG A 427 -17.88 0.48 10.68
N GLY A 428 -18.77 -0.07 10.18
CA GLY A 428 -20.00 -0.63 10.69
C GLY A 428 -19.81 -1.71 11.80
N ARG A 429 -18.69 -2.44 11.75
CA ARG A 429 -18.38 -3.51 12.71
C ARG A 429 -17.70 -3.06 14.00
N CYS A 430 -17.21 -1.81 14.05
CA CYS A 430 -16.48 -1.27 15.21
C CYS A 430 -17.39 -0.52 16.18
N THR A 431 -17.82 -1.18 17.25
CA THR A 431 -18.58 -0.58 18.36
C THR A 431 -17.67 -0.25 19.54
N VAL A 432 -16.93 0.88 19.46
CA VAL A 432 -15.93 1.26 20.49
C VAL A 432 -16.51 1.25 21.91
N GLY A 433 -17.72 1.71 22.10
CA GLY A 433 -18.37 1.81 23.43
C GLY A 433 -18.72 0.46 24.08
N ARG A 434 -18.80 -0.62 23.30
CA ARG A 434 -19.16 -1.97 23.76
C ARG A 434 -18.10 -3.02 23.46
N CYS A 435 -16.96 -2.62 22.92
CA CYS A 435 -15.88 -3.56 22.56
C CYS A 435 -14.98 -3.85 23.79
N PRO A 436 -14.82 -5.10 24.23
CA PRO A 436 -13.99 -5.44 25.40
C PRO A 436 -12.53 -5.03 25.22
N TYR A 437 -12.00 -5.10 23.99
CA TYR A 437 -10.63 -4.70 23.69
C TYR A 437 -10.44 -3.17 23.72
N ALA A 438 -11.46 -2.38 23.50
CA ALA A 438 -11.40 -0.92 23.60
C ALA A 438 -11.46 -0.48 25.08
N SER A 439 -12.33 -1.12 25.89
CA SER A 439 -12.46 -0.81 27.33
C SER A 439 -11.18 -1.10 28.11
N THR A 440 -10.45 -2.16 27.74
CA THR A 440 -9.19 -2.59 28.35
C THR A 440 -7.94 -1.95 27.71
N ASN A 441 -8.12 -1.02 26.76
CA ASN A 441 -7.05 -0.36 26.01
C ASN A 441 -6.12 -1.33 25.22
N GLN A 442 -6.68 -2.47 24.81
CA GLN A 442 -5.97 -3.46 23.98
C GLN A 442 -6.15 -3.19 22.48
N CYS A 443 -7.26 -2.51 22.09
CA CYS A 443 -7.56 -2.19 20.70
C CYS A 443 -6.54 -1.25 20.09
N PHE A 444 -5.86 -1.68 19.03
CA PHE A 444 -4.82 -0.92 18.34
C PHE A 444 -5.32 0.42 17.80
N PHE A 445 -6.44 0.44 17.08
CA PHE A 445 -7.04 1.68 16.58
C PHE A 445 -7.41 2.66 17.72
N HIS A 446 -7.98 2.14 18.81
CA HIS A 446 -8.32 2.98 19.96
C HIS A 446 -7.09 3.58 20.64
N ARG A 447 -6.01 2.79 20.78
CA ARG A 447 -4.71 3.28 21.28
C ARG A 447 -4.11 4.36 20.39
N ALA A 448 -4.08 4.13 19.06
CA ALA A 448 -3.61 5.14 18.11
C ALA A 448 -4.37 6.46 18.28
N ARG A 449 -5.70 6.39 18.44
CA ARG A 449 -6.54 7.58 18.69
C ARG A 449 -6.24 8.23 20.05
N GLN A 450 -5.97 7.46 21.10
CA GLN A 450 -5.58 8.02 22.40
C GLN A 450 -4.21 8.68 22.33
N ASN A 451 -3.24 8.08 21.65
CA ASN A 451 -1.93 8.68 21.41
C ASN A 451 -2.09 10.01 20.62
N ALA A 452 -2.95 10.03 19.61
CA ALA A 452 -3.26 11.26 18.88
C ALA A 452 -3.94 12.32 19.76
N ASN A 453 -4.79 11.92 20.73
CA ASN A 453 -5.37 12.83 21.72
C ASN A 453 -4.34 13.44 22.69
N HIS A 454 -3.25 12.75 22.94
CA HIS A 454 -2.13 13.20 23.76
C HIS A 454 -1.11 14.03 22.98
N ALA A 455 -1.04 13.88 21.66
CA ALA A 455 0.03 14.43 20.82
C ALA A 455 -0.10 15.93 20.57
N HIS A 456 1.05 16.61 20.52
CA HIS A 456 1.22 17.98 20.03
C HIS A 456 1.13 18.02 18.50
N ILE A 457 1.78 17.07 17.81
CA ILE A 457 1.75 16.92 16.36
C ILE A 457 1.04 15.61 16.02
N VAL A 458 0.04 15.67 15.16
CA VAL A 458 -0.64 14.48 14.61
C VAL A 458 -0.40 14.43 13.10
N ILE A 459 0.24 13.36 12.64
CA ILE A 459 0.47 13.12 11.22
C ILE A 459 -0.67 12.26 10.68
N ALA A 460 -1.27 12.69 9.58
CA ALA A 460 -2.34 12.00 8.88
C ALA A 460 -2.10 12.07 7.36
N ASN A 461 -2.83 11.28 6.56
CA ASN A 461 -2.88 11.50 5.11
C ASN A 461 -4.08 12.37 4.73
N HIS A 462 -4.06 12.93 3.52
CA HIS A 462 -5.15 13.76 3.00
C HIS A 462 -6.50 13.04 3.08
N SER A 463 -6.54 11.78 2.69
CA SER A 463 -7.72 10.92 2.75
C SER A 463 -8.36 10.89 4.14
N LEU A 464 -7.55 10.75 5.20
CA LEU A 464 -8.04 10.71 6.57
C LEU A 464 -8.55 12.08 7.05
N VAL A 465 -7.88 13.15 6.69
CA VAL A 465 -8.32 14.52 7.01
C VAL A 465 -9.66 14.83 6.34
N LEU A 466 -9.79 14.48 5.06
CA LEU A 466 -11.03 14.66 4.30
C LEU A 466 -12.18 13.79 4.83
N SER A 467 -11.90 12.50 5.10
CA SER A 467 -12.91 11.62 5.72
C SER A 467 -13.32 12.11 7.11
N ASN A 468 -12.38 12.65 7.90
CA ASN A 468 -12.70 13.23 9.20
C ASN A 468 -13.57 14.48 9.08
N ALA A 469 -13.37 15.30 8.06
CA ALA A 469 -14.18 16.47 7.79
C ALA A 469 -15.63 16.10 7.42
N ALA A 470 -15.81 15.04 6.64
CA ALA A 470 -17.13 14.54 6.26
C ALA A 470 -17.87 13.81 7.40
N GLU A 471 -17.17 13.08 8.26
CA GLU A 471 -17.73 12.17 9.27
C GLU A 471 -17.52 12.58 10.72
N GLY A 472 -16.58 13.49 10.98
CA GLY A 472 -16.41 14.21 12.25
C GLY A 472 -15.91 13.42 13.46
N ARG A 473 -15.20 12.25 13.34
CA ARG A 473 -14.92 11.41 14.52
C ARG A 473 -13.63 10.58 14.53
N VAL A 474 -12.75 10.71 13.55
CA VAL A 474 -11.54 9.87 13.50
C VAL A 474 -10.36 10.56 14.17
N LEU A 475 -10.08 11.80 13.80
CA LEU A 475 -9.02 12.61 14.39
C LEU A 475 -9.52 13.29 15.68
N PRO A 476 -8.60 13.60 16.63
CA PRO A 476 -8.92 14.49 17.73
C PRO A 476 -9.25 15.91 17.24
N SER A 477 -9.86 16.72 18.07
CA SER A 477 -10.13 18.14 17.75
C SER A 477 -8.83 18.91 17.51
N PHE A 478 -8.80 19.72 16.46
CA PHE A 478 -7.68 20.59 16.10
C PHE A 478 -8.18 21.86 15.41
N GLU A 479 -7.39 22.91 15.47
CA GLU A 479 -7.69 24.20 14.85
C GLU A 479 -6.57 24.67 13.90
N ARG A 480 -5.49 23.86 13.78
CA ARG A 480 -4.30 24.15 12.96
C ARG A 480 -4.01 22.98 12.04
N LEU A 481 -3.93 23.24 10.74
CA LEU A 481 -3.71 22.23 9.71
C LEU A 481 -2.58 22.66 8.77
N VAL A 482 -1.62 21.78 8.58
CA VAL A 482 -0.60 21.87 7.54
C VAL A 482 -0.86 20.79 6.51
N ILE A 483 -0.96 21.15 5.24
CA ILE A 483 -1.16 20.23 4.12
C ILE A 483 0.11 20.27 3.28
N ASP A 484 0.89 19.21 3.33
CA ASP A 484 2.09 19.04 2.52
C ASP A 484 1.74 18.31 1.23
N GLU A 485 2.44 18.61 0.14
CA GLU A 485 2.12 18.18 -1.23
C GLU A 485 0.67 18.51 -1.62
N ALA A 486 0.29 19.76 -1.35
CA ALA A 486 -1.10 20.24 -1.48
C ALA A 486 -1.64 20.19 -2.92
N HIS A 487 -0.78 20.06 -3.93
CA HIS A 487 -1.19 19.86 -5.33
C HIS A 487 -2.00 18.57 -5.56
N HIS A 488 -1.92 17.61 -4.63
CA HIS A 488 -2.75 16.38 -4.66
C HIS A 488 -4.13 16.55 -4.01
N LEU A 489 -4.37 17.66 -3.31
CA LEU A 489 -5.55 17.79 -2.46
C LEU A 489 -6.85 17.79 -3.26
N GLU A 490 -6.89 18.42 -4.44
CA GLU A 490 -8.08 18.44 -5.31
C GLU A 490 -8.45 17.03 -5.78
N ASP A 491 -7.46 16.28 -6.29
CA ASP A 491 -7.67 14.91 -6.77
C ASP A 491 -8.09 13.98 -5.64
N GLU A 492 -7.47 14.13 -4.45
CA GLU A 492 -7.81 13.34 -3.28
C GLU A 492 -9.21 13.68 -2.75
N ALA A 493 -9.58 14.96 -2.70
CA ALA A 493 -10.92 15.39 -2.31
C ALA A 493 -11.97 14.87 -3.31
N THR A 494 -11.71 14.98 -4.60
CA THR A 494 -12.58 14.41 -5.63
C THR A 494 -12.76 12.91 -5.42
N ARG A 495 -11.67 12.15 -5.17
CA ARG A 495 -11.71 10.71 -4.93
C ARG A 495 -12.48 10.33 -3.67
N GLN A 496 -12.23 11.01 -2.55
CA GLN A 496 -12.87 10.72 -1.26
C GLN A 496 -14.36 11.04 -1.23
N LEU A 497 -14.79 11.99 -2.04
CA LEU A 497 -16.19 12.40 -2.14
C LEU A 497 -16.92 11.75 -3.33
N SER A 498 -16.22 10.89 -4.06
CA SER A 498 -16.77 10.05 -5.14
C SER A 498 -17.29 8.73 -4.59
N PHE A 499 -18.20 8.14 -5.35
CA PHE A 499 -18.65 6.79 -5.08
C PHE A 499 -18.56 5.90 -6.33
N VAL A 500 -18.49 4.60 -6.10
CA VAL A 500 -18.46 3.57 -7.14
C VAL A 500 -19.38 2.43 -6.73
N VAL A 501 -20.40 2.17 -7.52
CA VAL A 501 -21.31 1.03 -7.32
C VAL A 501 -21.13 0.06 -8.48
N ASP A 502 -20.75 -1.16 -8.15
CA ASP A 502 -20.68 -2.28 -9.10
C ASP A 502 -21.55 -3.44 -8.64
N ARG A 503 -21.71 -4.43 -9.50
CA ARG A 503 -22.52 -5.60 -9.17
C ARG A 503 -22.03 -6.34 -7.92
N PRO A 504 -20.74 -6.64 -7.75
CA PRO A 504 -20.23 -7.26 -6.52
C PRO A 504 -20.61 -6.52 -5.25
N ALA A 505 -20.51 -5.19 -5.24
CA ALA A 505 -20.86 -4.39 -4.08
C ALA A 505 -22.34 -4.55 -3.66
N VAL A 506 -23.26 -4.53 -4.64
CA VAL A 506 -24.70 -4.76 -4.38
C VAL A 506 -24.93 -6.20 -3.92
N ASP A 507 -24.40 -7.19 -4.65
CA ASP A 507 -24.56 -8.62 -4.32
C ASP A 507 -24.02 -8.94 -2.91
N ASP A 508 -22.90 -8.35 -2.49
CA ASP A 508 -22.32 -8.55 -1.16
C ASP A 508 -23.12 -7.90 -0.05
N ALA A 509 -23.64 -6.67 -0.25
CA ALA A 509 -24.52 -6.01 0.72
C ALA A 509 -25.83 -6.78 0.93
N VAL A 510 -26.43 -7.25 -0.16
CA VAL A 510 -27.64 -8.09 -0.10
C VAL A 510 -27.36 -9.41 0.61
N ARG A 511 -26.25 -10.08 0.29
CA ARG A 511 -25.84 -11.34 0.93
C ARG A 511 -25.55 -11.18 2.41
N ALA A 512 -25.01 -10.05 2.82
CA ALA A 512 -24.78 -9.71 4.22
C ALA A 512 -26.11 -9.61 5.00
N MET A 513 -27.15 -9.04 4.37
CA MET A 513 -28.47 -8.90 5.00
C MET A 513 -29.27 -10.20 4.96
N ALA A 514 -29.37 -10.84 3.78
CA ALA A 514 -30.08 -12.11 3.61
C ALA A 514 -29.53 -12.90 2.43
N ARG A 515 -29.40 -14.23 2.60
CA ARG A 515 -29.04 -15.16 1.53
C ARG A 515 -29.85 -16.45 1.66
N ASN A 516 -30.12 -17.06 0.52
CA ASN A 516 -30.80 -18.35 0.44
C ASN A 516 -29.91 -19.34 -0.29
N ASP A 517 -29.26 -20.23 0.47
CA ASP A 517 -28.39 -21.29 -0.07
C ASP A 517 -29.16 -22.61 -0.27
N GLY A 518 -30.49 -22.52 -0.42
CA GLY A 518 -31.40 -23.65 -0.64
C GLY A 518 -31.85 -24.37 0.64
N ALA A 519 -30.93 -24.89 1.44
CA ALA A 519 -31.24 -25.61 2.69
C ALA A 519 -31.15 -24.69 3.93
N VAL A 520 -30.43 -23.57 3.84
CA VAL A 520 -30.17 -22.68 4.97
C VAL A 520 -30.36 -21.23 4.56
N LEU A 521 -31.12 -20.49 5.36
CA LEU A 521 -31.17 -19.02 5.28
C LEU A 521 -30.01 -18.44 6.10
N GLY A 522 -29.23 -17.58 5.51
CA GLY A 522 -28.10 -16.89 6.15
C GLY A 522 -28.18 -15.38 6.01
N GLY A 523 -27.26 -14.66 6.66
CA GLY A 523 -27.21 -13.21 6.72
C GLY A 523 -27.79 -12.65 8.01
N ALA A 524 -27.67 -11.33 8.19
CA ALA A 524 -28.01 -10.64 9.45
C ALA A 524 -29.50 -10.78 9.85
N ILE A 525 -30.41 -10.71 8.87
CA ILE A 525 -31.85 -10.84 9.11
C ILE A 525 -32.24 -12.24 9.63
N PRO A 526 -31.87 -13.36 8.98
CA PRO A 526 -32.12 -14.70 9.52
C PRO A 526 -31.45 -14.98 10.88
N ILE A 527 -30.22 -14.44 11.08
CA ILE A 527 -29.54 -14.57 12.38
C ILE A 527 -30.33 -13.83 13.47
N ALA A 528 -30.77 -12.61 13.22
CA ALA A 528 -31.58 -11.84 14.14
C ALA A 528 -32.91 -12.53 14.46
N ALA A 529 -33.55 -13.14 13.46
CA ALA A 529 -34.77 -13.93 13.65
C ALA A 529 -34.52 -15.15 14.55
N ALA A 530 -33.38 -15.83 14.35
CA ALA A 530 -33.00 -16.97 15.21
C ALA A 530 -32.68 -16.52 16.65
N VAL A 531 -32.03 -15.37 16.84
CA VAL A 531 -31.80 -14.79 18.17
C VAL A 531 -33.13 -14.48 18.86
N LEU A 532 -34.08 -13.85 18.19
CA LEU A 532 -35.42 -13.56 18.72
C LEU A 532 -36.16 -14.83 19.10
N ALA A 533 -36.10 -15.90 18.31
CA ALA A 533 -36.70 -17.18 18.60
C ALA A 533 -36.13 -17.89 19.85
N ASN A 534 -34.83 -17.63 20.14
CA ASN A 534 -34.15 -18.19 21.31
C ASN A 534 -34.40 -17.41 22.60
N LEU A 535 -34.86 -16.15 22.51
CA LEU A 535 -35.21 -15.33 23.64
C LEU A 535 -36.58 -15.73 24.17
N LYS A 536 -36.61 -16.30 25.36
CA LYS A 536 -37.85 -16.76 26.01
C LYS A 536 -38.61 -15.66 26.75
N ASP A 537 -38.36 -14.41 26.41
CA ASP A 537 -39.05 -13.24 26.99
C ASP A 537 -40.41 -13.00 26.30
N ALA A 538 -41.39 -12.56 27.07
CA ALA A 538 -42.75 -12.30 26.56
C ALA A 538 -42.75 -11.21 25.47
N SER A 539 -41.86 -10.23 25.55
CA SER A 539 -41.68 -9.19 24.54
C SER A 539 -41.12 -9.73 23.23
N ALA A 540 -40.23 -10.72 23.28
CA ALA A 540 -39.66 -11.38 22.11
C ALA A 540 -40.67 -12.31 21.41
N ILE A 541 -41.44 -13.08 22.20
CA ILE A 541 -42.41 -14.08 21.71
C ILE A 541 -43.44 -13.47 20.75
N LYS A 542 -43.95 -12.28 21.05
CA LYS A 542 -44.95 -11.59 20.22
C LYS A 542 -44.41 -11.23 18.81
N HIS A 543 -43.09 -11.18 18.63
CA HIS A 543 -42.47 -10.79 17.38
C HIS A 543 -41.93 -11.98 16.58
N THR A 544 -41.89 -13.17 17.16
CA THR A 544 -41.22 -14.36 16.55
C THR A 544 -41.84 -14.77 15.21
N ASP A 545 -43.18 -14.75 15.09
CA ASP A 545 -43.82 -15.14 13.82
C ASP A 545 -43.53 -14.15 12.71
N LYS A 546 -43.61 -12.84 13.01
CA LYS A 546 -43.25 -11.78 12.05
C LYS A 546 -41.75 -11.80 11.70
N ALA A 547 -40.88 -12.10 12.66
CA ALA A 547 -39.46 -12.25 12.42
C ALA A 547 -39.14 -13.38 11.45
N ARG A 548 -39.85 -14.53 11.59
CA ARG A 548 -39.72 -15.66 10.68
C ARG A 548 -40.21 -15.29 9.28
N GLU A 549 -41.38 -14.66 9.18
CA GLU A 549 -41.93 -14.19 7.90
C GLU A 549 -40.97 -13.27 7.16
N TYR A 550 -40.40 -12.27 7.86
CA TYR A 550 -39.38 -11.39 7.26
C TYR A 550 -38.11 -12.14 6.84
N ALA A 551 -37.61 -13.08 7.64
CA ALA A 551 -36.42 -13.86 7.29
C ALA A 551 -36.65 -14.70 6.02
N GLU A 552 -37.83 -15.35 5.89
CA GLU A 552 -38.22 -16.11 4.72
C GLU A 552 -38.43 -15.21 3.48
N GLU A 553 -39.17 -14.09 3.63
CA GLU A 553 -39.41 -13.12 2.58
C GLU A 553 -38.07 -12.54 2.05
N MET A 554 -37.17 -12.08 2.93
CA MET A 554 -35.90 -11.47 2.53
C MET A 554 -34.94 -12.50 1.94
N GLY A 555 -34.96 -13.74 2.44
CA GLY A 555 -34.22 -14.84 1.84
C GLY A 555 -34.63 -15.13 0.40
N GLN A 556 -35.93 -15.10 0.10
CA GLN A 556 -36.44 -15.26 -1.27
C GLN A 556 -36.14 -14.03 -2.13
N SER A 557 -36.35 -12.83 -1.58
CA SER A 557 -36.07 -11.56 -2.28
C SER A 557 -34.61 -11.41 -2.67
N SER A 558 -33.66 -11.93 -1.86
CA SER A 558 -32.23 -11.86 -2.16
C SER A 558 -31.88 -12.48 -3.52
N THR A 559 -32.55 -13.57 -3.91
CA THR A 559 -32.34 -14.23 -5.20
C THR A 559 -32.86 -13.36 -6.36
N THR A 560 -34.03 -12.74 -6.18
CA THR A 560 -34.61 -11.82 -7.17
C THR A 560 -33.77 -10.57 -7.32
N ILE A 561 -33.32 -9.98 -6.20
CA ILE A 561 -32.43 -8.82 -6.19
C ILE A 561 -31.13 -9.12 -6.97
N ASN A 562 -30.46 -10.24 -6.70
CA ASN A 562 -29.23 -10.63 -7.42
C ASN A 562 -29.46 -10.82 -8.91
N SER A 563 -30.64 -11.32 -9.34
CA SER A 563 -31.01 -11.46 -10.74
C SER A 563 -31.20 -10.08 -11.40
N LEU A 564 -31.98 -9.19 -10.77
CA LEU A 564 -32.22 -7.84 -11.26
C LEU A 564 -30.93 -7.00 -11.28
N THR A 565 -30.08 -7.13 -10.27
CA THR A 565 -28.75 -6.51 -10.25
C THR A 565 -27.92 -6.95 -11.46
N GLY A 566 -27.87 -8.26 -11.74
CA GLY A 566 -27.18 -8.79 -12.92
C GLY A 566 -27.73 -8.23 -14.23
N GLU A 567 -29.05 -8.09 -14.35
CA GLU A 567 -29.69 -7.50 -15.53
C GLU A 567 -29.41 -5.99 -15.64
N LEU A 568 -29.49 -5.24 -14.54
CA LEU A 568 -29.17 -3.80 -14.48
C LEU A 568 -27.78 -3.53 -15.04
N PHE A 569 -26.75 -4.19 -14.49
CA PHE A 569 -25.37 -3.99 -14.97
C PHE A 569 -25.14 -4.49 -16.39
N THR A 570 -25.90 -5.48 -16.85
CA THR A 570 -25.90 -5.90 -18.27
C THR A 570 -26.46 -4.81 -19.18
N ARG A 571 -27.55 -4.13 -18.79
CA ARG A 571 -28.09 -3.00 -19.54
C ARG A 571 -27.15 -1.80 -19.53
N LEU A 572 -26.56 -1.47 -18.39
CA LEU A 572 -25.56 -0.41 -18.28
C LEU A 572 -24.35 -0.67 -19.18
N ALA A 573 -23.96 -1.93 -19.35
CA ALA A 573 -22.89 -2.30 -20.28
C ALA A 573 -23.16 -1.89 -21.74
N THR A 574 -24.42 -1.79 -22.15
CA THR A 574 -24.82 -1.37 -23.52
C THR A 574 -24.61 0.12 -23.75
N ILE A 575 -24.62 0.94 -22.69
CA ILE A 575 -24.39 2.39 -22.73
C ILE A 575 -22.94 2.70 -23.10
N VAL A 576 -21.98 1.98 -22.49
CA VAL A 576 -20.54 2.18 -22.75
C VAL A 576 -20.12 1.63 -24.13
N GLY A 577 -20.98 0.83 -24.79
CA GLY A 577 -20.66 0.23 -26.09
C GLY A 577 -19.75 -1.00 -26.00
N LYS A 578 -19.41 -1.55 -27.17
CA LYS A 578 -18.51 -2.73 -27.25
C LYS A 578 -17.05 -2.33 -27.01
N PRO A 579 -16.24 -3.19 -26.40
CA PRO A 579 -14.79 -2.94 -26.27
C PRO A 579 -14.22 -2.66 -27.67
N ARG A 580 -13.54 -1.54 -27.86
CA ARG A 580 -12.84 -1.23 -29.11
C ARG A 580 -11.62 -2.14 -29.19
N PHE A 581 -11.68 -3.14 -30.07
CA PHE A 581 -10.53 -3.97 -30.42
C PHE A 581 -9.47 -3.08 -31.10
N GLY A 582 -8.32 -2.89 -30.44
CA GLY A 582 -7.18 -2.12 -30.96
C GLY A 582 -6.60 -1.07 -29.98
N GLY A 583 -7.32 -0.63 -28.98
CA GLY A 583 -6.71 0.01 -27.81
C GLY A 583 -6.17 -1.07 -26.89
N GLY A 584 -4.87 -0.99 -26.51
CA GLY A 584 -4.22 -2.01 -25.72
C GLY A 584 -5.08 -2.45 -24.52
N ALA A 585 -5.10 -3.74 -24.25
CA ALA A 585 -5.82 -4.33 -23.12
C ALA A 585 -5.42 -3.62 -21.82
N GLY A 586 -6.28 -2.76 -21.28
CA GLY A 586 -5.98 -2.07 -20.01
C GLY A 586 -6.68 -0.73 -19.79
N TYR A 587 -7.25 -0.09 -20.79
CA TYR A 587 -7.93 1.19 -20.56
C TYR A 587 -9.41 1.02 -20.22
N ALA A 588 -9.83 1.67 -19.13
CA ALA A 588 -11.24 1.81 -18.81
C ALA A 588 -11.97 2.61 -19.89
N GLN A 589 -13.20 2.21 -20.20
CA GLN A 589 -14.09 2.96 -21.08
C GLN A 589 -15.18 3.60 -20.23
N SER A 590 -15.39 4.88 -20.37
CA SER A 590 -16.37 5.64 -19.60
C SER A 590 -17.36 6.33 -20.52
N GLN A 591 -18.61 6.46 -20.05
CA GLN A 591 -19.66 7.23 -20.72
C GLN A 591 -20.40 8.05 -19.68
N ARG A 592 -20.36 9.37 -19.81
CA ARG A 592 -21.10 10.28 -18.91
C ARG A 592 -22.61 10.08 -19.02
N ILE A 593 -23.28 10.22 -17.87
CA ILE A 593 -24.74 10.26 -17.75
C ILE A 593 -25.15 11.73 -17.77
N THR A 594 -25.57 12.21 -18.96
CA THR A 594 -26.07 13.56 -19.20
C THR A 594 -27.59 13.50 -19.47
N GLU A 595 -28.29 14.63 -19.47
CA GLU A 595 -29.71 14.68 -19.84
C GLU A 595 -29.95 13.95 -21.18
N GLN A 596 -29.14 14.24 -22.20
CA GLN A 596 -29.24 13.61 -23.49
C GLN A 596 -28.99 12.09 -23.48
N SER A 597 -28.05 11.61 -22.66
CA SER A 597 -27.76 10.17 -22.59
C SER A 597 -28.86 9.39 -21.87
N ARG A 598 -29.67 10.04 -21.04
CA ARG A 598 -30.82 9.45 -20.34
C ARG A 598 -31.98 9.09 -21.27
N ASP A 599 -32.10 9.76 -22.40
CA ASP A 599 -33.08 9.43 -23.43
C ASP A 599 -32.71 8.19 -24.27
N SER A 600 -31.50 7.66 -24.07
CA SER A 600 -31.06 6.46 -24.76
C SER A 600 -31.84 5.22 -24.31
N SER A 601 -32.17 4.34 -25.29
CA SER A 601 -32.89 3.09 -24.97
C SER A 601 -32.15 2.22 -23.93
N GLY A 602 -30.84 2.28 -23.88
CA GLY A 602 -30.03 1.58 -22.87
C GLY A 602 -30.29 2.09 -21.47
N PHE A 603 -30.33 3.41 -21.27
CA PHE A 603 -30.58 4.02 -19.97
C PHE A 603 -32.05 3.86 -19.53
N VAL A 604 -33.00 4.06 -20.43
CA VAL A 604 -34.45 3.87 -20.15
C VAL A 604 -34.73 2.44 -19.68
N ASN A 605 -34.13 1.43 -20.33
CA ASN A 605 -34.28 0.04 -19.90
C ASN A 605 -33.61 -0.23 -18.54
N ALA A 606 -32.46 0.40 -18.26
CA ALA A 606 -31.79 0.29 -16.96
C ALA A 606 -32.63 0.96 -15.86
N LEU A 607 -33.28 2.10 -16.14
CA LEU A 607 -34.16 2.80 -15.20
C LEU A 607 -35.34 1.93 -14.78
N MET A 608 -35.99 1.25 -15.73
CA MET A 608 -37.12 0.34 -15.40
C MET A 608 -36.71 -0.78 -14.45
N ILE A 609 -35.52 -1.35 -14.65
CA ILE A 609 -35.00 -2.40 -13.77
C ILE A 609 -34.64 -1.80 -12.40
N TRP A 610 -34.08 -0.59 -12.37
CA TRP A 610 -33.75 0.11 -11.14
C TRP A 610 -35.00 0.38 -10.28
N GLU A 611 -36.12 0.80 -10.83
CA GLU A 611 -37.36 1.05 -10.12
C GLU A 611 -37.84 -0.20 -9.36
N GLU A 612 -37.77 -1.37 -9.98
CA GLU A 612 -38.12 -2.65 -9.34
C GLU A 612 -37.08 -3.04 -8.26
N LEU A 613 -35.80 -2.87 -8.57
CA LEU A 613 -34.68 -3.16 -7.67
C LEU A 613 -34.71 -2.26 -6.42
N ASP A 614 -34.94 -0.96 -6.57
CA ASP A 614 -35.05 0.02 -5.48
C ASP A 614 -36.14 -0.38 -4.49
N HIS A 615 -37.32 -0.80 -5.01
CA HIS A 615 -38.40 -1.25 -4.14
C HIS A 615 -38.00 -2.46 -3.27
N LEU A 616 -37.30 -3.43 -3.83
CA LEU A 616 -36.87 -4.63 -3.10
C LEU A 616 -35.72 -4.33 -2.12
N LEU A 617 -34.76 -3.49 -2.49
CA LEU A 617 -33.67 -3.07 -1.61
C LEU A 617 -34.21 -2.26 -0.41
N ARG A 618 -35.14 -1.33 -0.64
CA ARG A 618 -35.81 -0.59 0.46
C ARG A 618 -36.61 -1.52 1.37
N ARG A 619 -37.28 -2.49 0.81
CA ARG A 619 -38.00 -3.50 1.62
C ARG A 619 -37.07 -4.29 2.53
N MET A 620 -35.89 -4.66 2.03
CA MET A 620 -34.84 -5.32 2.82
C MET A 620 -34.26 -4.41 3.89
N GLN A 621 -34.02 -3.12 3.57
CA GLN A 621 -33.58 -2.10 4.51
C GLN A 621 -34.62 -1.91 5.65
N GLU A 622 -35.91 -1.79 5.30
CA GLU A 622 -37.01 -1.67 6.26
C GLU A 622 -37.11 -2.87 7.21
N ALA A 623 -36.97 -4.09 6.66
CA ALA A 623 -36.94 -5.31 7.46
C ALA A 623 -35.77 -5.28 8.46
N GLY A 624 -34.56 -4.91 8.00
CA GLY A 624 -33.39 -4.73 8.90
C GLY A 624 -33.64 -3.71 10.01
N GLY A 625 -34.19 -2.54 9.65
CA GLY A 625 -34.58 -1.49 10.62
C GLY A 625 -35.61 -1.96 11.66
N TRP A 626 -36.57 -2.76 11.21
CA TRP A 626 -37.55 -3.34 12.13
C TRP A 626 -36.89 -4.32 13.13
N PHE A 627 -35.95 -5.17 12.67
CA PHE A 627 -35.20 -6.05 13.57
C PHE A 627 -34.37 -5.26 14.58
N LEU A 628 -33.71 -4.19 14.16
CA LEU A 628 -32.94 -3.33 15.07
C LEU A 628 -33.81 -2.74 16.17
N GLN A 629 -34.98 -2.23 15.80
CA GLN A 629 -35.93 -1.68 16.78
C GLN A 629 -36.39 -2.76 17.75
N VAL A 630 -36.81 -3.92 17.28
CA VAL A 630 -37.33 -5.00 18.14
C VAL A 630 -36.24 -5.55 19.07
N LEU A 631 -35.01 -5.74 18.61
CA LEU A 631 -33.88 -6.19 19.42
C LEU A 631 -33.48 -5.19 20.51
N ASP A 632 -33.63 -3.88 20.24
CA ASP A 632 -33.34 -2.83 21.21
C ASP A 632 -34.42 -2.73 22.32
N GLU A 633 -35.67 -3.01 21.98
CA GLU A 633 -36.79 -2.98 22.92
C GLU A 633 -36.80 -4.17 23.89
N ILE A 634 -36.06 -5.24 23.63
CA ILE A 634 -36.07 -6.47 24.46
C ILE A 634 -35.28 -6.27 25.75
N SER A 635 -35.92 -6.51 26.88
CA SER A 635 -35.27 -6.47 28.19
C SER A 635 -34.46 -7.76 28.43
N LEU A 636 -33.14 -7.62 28.53
CA LEU A 636 -32.18 -8.67 28.85
C LEU A 636 -31.53 -8.43 30.23
N PRO A 637 -30.94 -9.47 30.85
CA PRO A 637 -30.16 -9.29 32.08
C PRO A 637 -29.11 -8.20 31.95
N ASN A 638 -28.91 -7.38 33.00
CA ASN A 638 -27.90 -6.34 33.08
C ASN A 638 -26.49 -6.92 33.31
N ASP A 639 -26.10 -7.89 32.50
CA ASP A 639 -24.84 -8.59 32.55
C ASP A 639 -24.30 -8.75 31.13
N ASP A 640 -23.33 -7.93 30.76
CA ASP A 640 -22.71 -7.90 29.44
C ASP A 640 -22.00 -9.21 29.08
N SER A 641 -21.70 -10.07 30.08
CA SER A 641 -21.11 -11.39 29.87
C SER A 641 -22.14 -12.47 29.56
N HIS A 642 -23.43 -12.18 29.72
CA HIS A 642 -24.49 -13.15 29.49
C HIS A 642 -24.60 -13.55 28.01
N PRO A 643 -24.60 -14.85 27.65
CA PRO A 643 -24.55 -15.29 26.24
C PRO A 643 -25.65 -14.70 25.36
N LEU A 644 -26.88 -14.52 25.88
CA LEU A 644 -27.98 -13.94 25.10
C LEU A 644 -27.78 -12.45 24.83
N VAL A 645 -27.18 -11.69 25.76
CA VAL A 645 -26.83 -10.27 25.57
C VAL A 645 -25.81 -10.17 24.45
N LYS A 646 -24.78 -11.00 24.51
CA LYS A 646 -23.73 -11.04 23.45
C LYS A 646 -24.32 -11.41 22.08
N GLN A 647 -25.17 -12.44 21.99
CA GLN A 647 -25.79 -12.83 20.72
C GLN A 647 -26.68 -11.74 20.14
N ARG A 648 -27.48 -11.06 20.97
CA ARG A 648 -28.29 -9.91 20.57
C ARG A 648 -27.40 -8.77 20.05
N ASP A 649 -26.38 -8.40 20.80
CA ASP A 649 -25.49 -7.28 20.45
C ASP A 649 -24.69 -7.55 19.17
N ASP A 650 -24.21 -8.77 18.97
CA ASP A 650 -23.54 -9.17 17.73
C ASP A 650 -24.52 -9.12 16.54
N ALA A 651 -25.76 -9.61 16.69
CA ALA A 651 -26.78 -9.53 15.64
C ALA A 651 -27.17 -8.07 15.31
N MET A 652 -27.28 -7.21 16.33
CA MET A 652 -27.56 -5.78 16.12
C MET A 652 -26.43 -5.10 15.33
N VAL A 653 -25.17 -5.43 15.62
CA VAL A 653 -24.02 -4.87 14.91
C VAL A 653 -24.02 -5.28 13.43
N GLU A 654 -24.29 -6.54 13.14
CA GLU A 654 -24.39 -7.03 11.76
C GLU A 654 -25.56 -6.38 11.01
N LEU A 655 -26.71 -6.27 11.64
CA LEU A 655 -27.88 -5.60 11.06
C LEU A 655 -27.61 -4.12 10.79
N MET A 656 -27.04 -3.38 11.75
CA MET A 656 -26.70 -1.97 11.59
C MET A 656 -25.75 -1.79 10.40
N THR A 657 -24.72 -2.62 10.34
CA THR A 657 -23.72 -2.58 9.24
C THR A 657 -24.38 -2.82 7.89
N GLY A 658 -25.22 -3.84 7.79
CA GLY A 658 -25.92 -4.18 6.55
C GLY A 658 -26.95 -3.14 6.12
N VAL A 659 -27.71 -2.56 7.08
CA VAL A 659 -28.67 -1.48 6.81
C VAL A 659 -27.94 -0.23 6.34
N ASP A 660 -26.82 0.13 6.96
CA ASP A 660 -26.01 1.28 6.53
C ASP A 660 -25.46 1.09 5.11
N GLN A 661 -24.92 -0.10 4.81
CA GLN A 661 -24.39 -0.42 3.47
C GLN A 661 -25.49 -0.38 2.39
N LEU A 662 -26.66 -0.98 2.66
CA LEU A 662 -27.81 -0.90 1.74
C LEU A 662 -28.28 0.54 1.55
N SER A 663 -28.32 1.32 2.62
CA SER A 663 -28.73 2.74 2.58
C SER A 663 -27.81 3.55 1.68
N GLU A 664 -26.51 3.30 1.76
CA GLU A 664 -25.51 3.95 0.94
C GLU A 664 -25.67 3.57 -0.53
N ILE A 665 -25.77 2.29 -0.85
CA ILE A 665 -25.99 1.78 -2.21
C ILE A 665 -27.29 2.33 -2.82
N ILE A 666 -28.40 2.31 -2.06
CA ILE A 666 -29.69 2.84 -2.53
C ILE A 666 -29.55 4.34 -2.85
N ARG A 667 -28.92 5.11 -1.97
CA ARG A 667 -28.69 6.54 -2.17
C ARG A 667 -27.85 6.81 -3.43
N GLU A 668 -26.74 6.09 -3.61
CA GLU A 668 -25.80 6.26 -4.71
C GLU A 668 -26.43 5.89 -6.07
N LEU A 669 -27.16 4.78 -6.12
CA LEU A 669 -27.91 4.39 -7.31
C LEU A 669 -29.03 5.38 -7.60
N GLN A 670 -29.76 5.85 -6.60
CA GLN A 670 -30.79 6.85 -6.76
C GLN A 670 -30.23 8.20 -7.26
N GLU A 671 -29.03 8.61 -6.86
CA GLU A 671 -28.36 9.77 -7.42
C GLU A 671 -28.07 9.61 -8.92
N CYS A 672 -27.67 8.41 -9.37
CA CYS A 672 -27.42 8.14 -10.78
C CYS A 672 -28.70 8.12 -11.66
N PHE A 673 -29.79 7.57 -11.14
CA PHE A 673 -31.04 7.38 -11.87
C PHE A 673 -32.07 8.50 -11.65
N GLY A 674 -31.94 9.28 -10.56
CA GLY A 674 -32.83 10.40 -10.20
C GLY A 674 -32.59 11.67 -11.03
N GLU A 675 -32.99 12.81 -10.52
CA GLU A 675 -32.76 14.12 -11.16
C GLU A 675 -31.25 14.42 -11.22
N VAL A 676 -30.81 15.10 -12.29
CA VAL A 676 -29.41 15.47 -12.47
C VAL A 676 -29.05 16.54 -11.43
N ASN A 677 -28.10 16.22 -10.54
CA ASN A 677 -27.51 17.21 -9.65
C ASN A 677 -26.41 17.98 -10.42
N PRO A 678 -26.55 19.28 -10.68
CA PRO A 678 -25.58 20.05 -11.44
C PRO A 678 -24.22 20.21 -10.72
N ALA A 679 -24.14 19.91 -9.42
CA ALA A 679 -22.88 19.93 -8.67
C ALA A 679 -22.10 18.61 -8.75
N LYS A 680 -22.61 17.60 -9.45
CA LYS A 680 -21.99 16.27 -9.54
C LYS A 680 -21.92 15.78 -10.99
N VAL A 681 -20.96 14.91 -11.21
CA VAL A 681 -20.76 14.19 -12.50
C VAL A 681 -21.05 12.72 -12.29
N TYR A 682 -21.86 12.13 -13.18
CA TYR A 682 -22.18 10.71 -13.15
C TYR A 682 -21.75 10.03 -14.45
N TRP A 683 -21.24 8.80 -14.35
CA TRP A 683 -20.85 8.02 -15.53
C TRP A 683 -20.95 6.51 -15.31
N VAL A 684 -21.12 5.79 -16.41
CA VAL A 684 -20.95 4.34 -16.46
C VAL A 684 -19.53 4.05 -16.91
N GLN A 685 -18.84 3.15 -16.23
CA GLN A 685 -17.48 2.74 -16.56
C GLN A 685 -17.38 1.24 -16.76
N ARG A 686 -16.58 0.84 -17.75
CA ARG A 686 -16.14 -0.54 -17.95
C ARG A 686 -14.65 -0.66 -17.61
N SER A 687 -14.27 -1.49 -16.63
CA SER A 687 -12.86 -1.72 -16.29
C SER A 687 -12.13 -2.47 -17.41
N GLY A 688 -10.85 -2.12 -17.66
CA GLY A 688 -10.11 -2.60 -18.83
C GLY A 688 -9.76 -4.10 -18.82
N GLN A 689 -9.42 -4.68 -17.66
CA GLN A 689 -8.95 -6.06 -17.58
C GLN A 689 -10.06 -7.09 -17.34
N GLN A 690 -11.07 -6.77 -16.54
CA GLN A 690 -12.13 -7.70 -16.13
C GLN A 690 -13.46 -7.43 -16.81
N GLY A 691 -13.60 -6.30 -17.53
CA GLY A 691 -14.83 -5.89 -18.16
C GLY A 691 -15.97 -5.57 -17.19
N LEU A 692 -15.66 -5.42 -15.88
CA LEU A 692 -16.63 -5.05 -14.85
C LEU A 692 -17.25 -3.69 -15.16
N ILE A 693 -18.57 -3.62 -15.00
CA ILE A 693 -19.32 -2.39 -15.15
C ILE A 693 -19.57 -1.78 -13.78
N SER A 694 -19.34 -0.48 -13.66
CA SER A 694 -19.66 0.32 -12.47
C SER A 694 -20.44 1.57 -12.85
N LEU A 695 -21.30 2.01 -11.93
CA LEU A 695 -21.86 3.36 -11.85
C LEU A 695 -21.00 4.18 -10.92
N ASN A 696 -20.70 5.40 -11.32
CA ASN A 696 -19.80 6.27 -10.59
C ASN A 696 -20.40 7.66 -10.46
N GLY A 697 -20.09 8.33 -9.36
CA GLY A 697 -20.46 9.73 -9.16
C GLY A 697 -19.35 10.46 -8.42
N ALA A 698 -19.06 11.71 -8.86
CA ALA A 698 -18.04 12.57 -8.28
C ALA A 698 -18.57 14.02 -8.17
N PRO A 699 -18.06 14.80 -7.21
CA PRO A 699 -18.32 16.24 -7.19
C PRO A 699 -17.66 16.91 -8.41
N LEU A 700 -18.36 17.87 -8.99
CA LEU A 700 -17.85 18.68 -10.10
C LEU A 700 -16.79 19.68 -9.59
N ASP A 701 -17.09 20.31 -8.45
CA ASP A 701 -16.24 21.29 -7.76
C ASP A 701 -16.04 20.88 -6.30
N VAL A 702 -14.80 20.75 -5.88
CA VAL A 702 -14.45 20.41 -4.50
C VAL A 702 -14.09 21.61 -3.65
N SER A 703 -13.87 22.79 -4.23
CA SER A 703 -13.47 24.01 -3.54
C SER A 703 -14.47 24.41 -2.46
N VAL A 704 -15.76 24.40 -2.80
CA VAL A 704 -16.87 24.71 -1.87
C VAL A 704 -16.92 23.69 -0.72
N LEU A 705 -16.72 22.40 -1.03
CA LEU A 705 -16.76 21.35 -0.02
C LEU A 705 -15.55 21.41 0.91
N LEU A 706 -14.35 21.69 0.39
CA LEU A 706 -13.15 21.91 1.18
C LEU A 706 -13.32 23.10 2.12
N ASN A 707 -13.83 24.22 1.59
CA ASN A 707 -14.06 25.40 2.41
C ASN A 707 -15.09 25.10 3.54
N GLN A 708 -16.24 24.50 3.20
CA GLN A 708 -17.30 24.24 4.16
C GLN A 708 -16.94 23.19 5.20
N TYR A 709 -16.32 22.09 4.81
CA TYR A 709 -16.12 20.93 5.69
C TYR A 709 -14.74 20.87 6.32
N VAL A 710 -13.69 21.38 5.62
CA VAL A 710 -12.31 21.30 6.12
C VAL A 710 -11.89 22.58 6.77
N TYR A 711 -12.03 23.75 6.09
CA TYR A 711 -11.39 24.99 6.54
C TYR A 711 -12.23 25.81 7.50
N ALA A 712 -13.56 25.77 7.38
CA ALA A 712 -14.47 26.65 8.15
C ALA A 712 -14.31 26.58 9.68
N SER A 713 -13.83 25.46 10.22
CA SER A 713 -13.60 25.26 11.66
C SER A 713 -12.17 25.53 12.10
N LEU A 714 -11.27 25.85 11.17
CA LEU A 714 -9.83 25.99 11.42
C LEU A 714 -9.44 27.47 11.51
N ARG A 715 -8.51 27.77 12.40
CA ARG A 715 -7.92 29.10 12.52
C ARG A 715 -6.75 29.30 11.58
N THR A 716 -5.94 28.24 11.40
CA THR A 716 -4.78 28.30 10.51
C THR A 716 -4.81 27.13 9.55
N VAL A 717 -4.64 27.42 8.26
CA VAL A 717 -4.50 26.41 7.19
C VAL A 717 -3.27 26.79 6.37
N LEU A 718 -2.29 25.91 6.35
CA LEU A 718 -1.03 26.05 5.62
C LEU A 718 -0.98 25.01 4.52
N LEU A 719 -0.94 25.43 3.27
CA LEU A 719 -0.74 24.54 2.13
C LEU A 719 0.65 24.74 1.56
N THR A 720 1.38 23.66 1.41
CA THR A 720 2.74 23.73 0.80
C THR A 720 2.92 22.65 -0.25
N SER A 721 3.63 23.00 -1.30
CA SER A 721 4.04 22.07 -2.35
C SER A 721 5.27 22.61 -3.09
N ALA A 722 5.89 21.76 -3.90
CA ALA A 722 6.93 22.21 -4.85
C ALA A 722 6.33 23.00 -6.03
N THR A 723 5.04 22.81 -6.30
CA THR A 723 4.36 23.34 -7.49
C THR A 723 2.92 23.72 -7.15
N LEU A 724 2.64 25.02 -7.05
CA LEU A 724 1.32 25.60 -6.82
C LEU A 724 1.03 26.76 -7.78
N THR A 725 2.08 27.36 -8.36
CA THR A 725 1.92 28.50 -9.25
C THR A 725 1.89 28.11 -10.72
N VAL A 726 1.04 28.78 -11.46
CA VAL A 726 1.02 28.78 -12.92
C VAL A 726 1.28 30.21 -13.38
N ASP A 727 2.29 30.38 -14.23
CA ASP A 727 2.73 31.71 -14.70
C ASP A 727 3.01 32.72 -13.56
N GLY A 728 3.61 32.21 -12.44
CA GLY A 728 3.93 33.02 -11.25
C GLY A 728 2.71 33.41 -10.38
N SER A 729 1.52 32.85 -10.65
CA SER A 729 0.30 33.15 -9.93
C SER A 729 -0.23 31.92 -9.18
N PHE A 730 -0.67 32.10 -7.94
CA PHE A 730 -1.41 31.09 -7.17
C PHE A 730 -2.91 31.03 -7.53
N GLY A 731 -3.41 31.93 -8.37
CA GLY A 731 -4.83 32.11 -8.65
C GLY A 731 -5.56 30.81 -9.01
N PHE A 732 -4.98 30.02 -9.93
CA PHE A 732 -5.57 28.75 -10.34
C PHE A 732 -5.75 27.77 -9.18
N ILE A 733 -4.70 27.49 -8.41
CA ILE A 733 -4.78 26.52 -7.30
C ILE A 733 -5.62 27.06 -6.12
N ALA A 734 -5.54 28.36 -5.85
CA ALA A 734 -6.33 28.97 -4.78
C ALA A 734 -7.85 28.89 -5.05
N GLU A 735 -8.28 29.09 -6.29
CA GLU A 735 -9.67 28.91 -6.73
C GLU A 735 -10.10 27.46 -6.59
N HIS A 736 -9.34 26.51 -7.14
CA HIS A 736 -9.65 25.09 -7.12
C HIS A 736 -9.68 24.48 -5.72
N LEU A 737 -8.89 25.04 -4.79
CA LEU A 737 -8.87 24.60 -3.38
C LEU A 737 -9.77 25.43 -2.44
N GLY A 738 -10.46 26.47 -2.95
CA GLY A 738 -11.34 27.29 -2.15
C GLY A 738 -10.64 28.22 -1.16
N LEU A 739 -9.42 28.67 -1.47
CA LEU A 739 -8.56 29.52 -0.63
C LEU A 739 -8.19 30.85 -1.32
N GLY A 740 -9.14 31.49 -2.00
CA GLY A 740 -8.90 32.71 -2.78
C GLY A 740 -8.39 33.91 -2.00
N ASP A 741 -8.63 33.97 -0.69
CA ASP A 741 -8.22 35.06 0.20
C ASP A 741 -6.94 34.72 1.01
N ALA A 742 -6.29 33.58 0.75
CA ALA A 742 -5.10 33.16 1.49
C ALA A 742 -3.88 34.03 1.14
N GLU A 743 -3.02 34.31 2.13
CA GLU A 743 -1.70 34.84 1.89
C GLU A 743 -0.87 33.88 1.04
N THR A 744 0.02 34.42 0.21
CA THR A 744 0.83 33.61 -0.71
C THR A 744 2.32 33.87 -0.54
N LEU A 745 3.13 32.82 -0.65
CA LEU A 745 4.58 32.90 -0.54
C LEU A 745 5.23 32.04 -1.63
N ASP A 746 5.82 32.67 -2.64
CA ASP A 746 6.60 32.02 -3.67
C ASP A 746 8.09 32.12 -3.33
N LEU A 747 8.76 31.00 -3.13
CA LEU A 747 10.18 30.95 -2.74
C LEU A 747 11.10 30.53 -3.90
N GLY A 748 10.51 30.16 -5.05
CA GLY A 748 11.28 29.69 -6.20
C GLY A 748 12.06 28.39 -5.92
N SER A 749 13.10 28.18 -6.73
CA SER A 749 14.01 27.02 -6.60
C SER A 749 15.31 27.43 -5.91
N PRO A 750 15.89 26.61 -5.01
CA PRO A 750 17.21 26.86 -4.45
C PRO A 750 18.34 26.60 -5.45
N PHE A 751 18.05 26.03 -6.62
CA PHE A 751 19.02 25.67 -7.64
C PHE A 751 19.12 26.75 -8.73
N ASP A 752 20.34 27.04 -9.20
CA ASP A 752 20.61 27.91 -10.35
C ASP A 752 20.42 27.12 -11.65
N HIS A 753 19.16 27.02 -12.10
CA HIS A 753 18.83 26.30 -13.33
C HIS A 753 19.43 26.91 -14.60
N GLU A 754 19.66 28.20 -14.63
CA GLU A 754 20.28 28.87 -15.81
C GLU A 754 21.70 28.37 -16.08
N ARG A 755 22.43 28.05 -15.01
CA ARG A 755 23.83 27.55 -15.13
C ARG A 755 23.93 26.02 -15.15
N SER A 756 23.01 25.32 -14.48
CA SER A 756 23.13 23.88 -14.27
C SER A 756 22.28 23.04 -15.23
N THR A 757 21.39 23.65 -16.02
CA THR A 757 20.45 22.92 -16.85
C THR A 757 20.59 23.27 -18.33
N LEU A 758 20.65 22.24 -19.18
CA LEU A 758 20.57 22.36 -20.63
C LEU A 758 19.18 21.82 -21.08
N VAL A 759 18.37 22.70 -21.64
CA VAL A 759 17.08 22.31 -22.24
C VAL A 759 17.28 22.03 -23.72
N TYR A 760 17.00 20.79 -24.15
CA TYR A 760 17.06 20.35 -25.54
C TYR A 760 15.66 20.07 -26.08
N VAL A 761 15.22 20.79 -27.09
CA VAL A 761 13.95 20.64 -27.79
C VAL A 761 14.23 20.41 -29.27
N PRO A 762 14.01 19.19 -29.82
CA PRO A 762 14.24 18.94 -31.26
C PRO A 762 13.17 19.66 -32.09
N GLU A 763 13.61 20.48 -33.07
CA GLU A 763 12.70 21.25 -33.94
C GLU A 763 12.02 20.41 -35.03
N ASP A 764 12.61 19.29 -35.41
CA ASP A 764 12.17 18.39 -36.47
C ASP A 764 11.31 17.22 -35.95
N MET A 765 10.94 17.23 -34.67
CA MET A 765 10.09 16.22 -34.07
C MET A 765 8.65 16.36 -34.59
N PRO A 766 8.06 15.33 -35.21
CA PRO A 766 6.65 15.37 -35.59
C PRO A 766 5.72 15.57 -34.40
N GLU A 767 4.52 16.11 -34.63
CA GLU A 767 3.52 16.21 -33.57
C GLU A 767 3.17 14.82 -32.97
N PRO A 768 2.82 14.74 -31.68
CA PRO A 768 2.56 13.48 -30.99
C PRO A 768 1.48 12.57 -31.63
N ASN A 769 0.57 13.15 -32.40
CA ASN A 769 -0.50 12.39 -33.11
C ASN A 769 -0.09 11.98 -34.54
N HIS A 770 1.09 12.39 -35.00
CA HIS A 770 1.58 12.04 -36.33
C HIS A 770 2.04 10.57 -36.38
N PRO A 771 1.75 9.82 -37.47
CA PRO A 771 2.13 8.38 -37.56
C PRO A 771 3.64 8.12 -37.40
N ASN A 772 4.49 9.08 -37.77
CA ASN A 772 5.96 8.95 -37.66
C ASN A 772 6.50 9.37 -36.30
N TYR A 773 5.67 9.88 -35.38
CA TYR A 773 6.14 10.38 -34.07
C TYR A 773 6.91 9.31 -33.29
N ALA A 774 6.35 8.12 -33.14
CA ALA A 774 6.99 7.05 -32.38
C ALA A 774 8.38 6.67 -32.94
N ARG A 775 8.53 6.63 -34.28
CA ARG A 775 9.81 6.34 -34.89
C ARG A 775 10.83 7.45 -34.63
N ALA A 776 10.45 8.71 -34.87
CA ALA A 776 11.33 9.85 -34.62
C ALA A 776 11.74 9.94 -33.14
N LEU A 777 10.79 9.70 -32.23
CA LEU A 777 11.06 9.63 -30.79
C LEU A 777 12.09 8.54 -30.44
N HIS A 778 11.93 7.33 -31.00
CA HIS A 778 12.88 6.24 -30.72
C HIS A 778 14.28 6.54 -31.27
N GLU A 779 14.38 7.13 -32.46
CA GLU A 779 15.64 7.56 -33.07
C GLU A 779 16.33 8.61 -32.19
N THR A 780 15.61 9.67 -31.80
CA THR A 780 16.14 10.73 -30.91
C THR A 780 16.53 10.21 -29.52
N LEU A 781 15.71 9.35 -28.91
CA LEU A 781 16.04 8.72 -27.64
C LEU A 781 17.29 7.84 -27.75
N GLY A 782 17.43 7.06 -28.82
CA GLY A 782 18.60 6.22 -29.06
C GLY A 782 19.88 7.04 -29.10
N GLU A 783 19.90 8.12 -29.88
CA GLU A 783 21.07 9.01 -30.01
C GLU A 783 21.41 9.74 -28.70
N THR A 784 20.41 10.29 -28.03
CA THR A 784 20.64 11.08 -26.80
C THR A 784 21.06 10.17 -25.64
N LEU A 785 20.48 8.99 -25.49
CA LEU A 785 20.81 8.05 -24.41
C LEU A 785 22.21 7.44 -24.59
N ILE A 786 22.66 7.24 -25.83
CA ILE A 786 24.03 6.84 -26.12
C ILE A 786 24.99 7.99 -25.76
N ALA A 787 24.70 9.22 -26.22
CA ALA A 787 25.52 10.38 -25.95
C ALA A 787 25.73 10.68 -24.46
N THR A 788 24.70 10.45 -23.64
CA THR A 788 24.74 10.63 -22.18
C THR A 788 25.23 9.41 -21.42
N GLN A 789 25.51 8.30 -22.11
CA GLN A 789 25.90 7.03 -21.50
C GLN A 789 24.86 6.50 -20.49
N GLY A 790 23.58 6.56 -20.84
CA GLY A 790 22.48 6.28 -19.92
C GLY A 790 22.26 7.39 -18.88
N ARG A 791 22.17 7.03 -17.61
CA ARG A 791 21.95 7.95 -16.47
C ARG A 791 20.73 8.86 -16.68
N ALA A 792 19.66 8.27 -17.19
CA ALA A 792 18.49 9.00 -17.63
C ALA A 792 17.18 8.44 -17.08
N LEU A 793 16.23 9.33 -16.85
CA LEU A 793 14.83 9.02 -16.60
C LEU A 793 14.01 9.51 -17.79
N VAL A 794 13.28 8.60 -18.44
CA VAL A 794 12.41 8.92 -19.59
C VAL A 794 10.96 8.78 -19.18
N LEU A 795 10.23 9.89 -19.16
CA LEU A 795 8.85 10.01 -18.70
C LEU A 795 7.87 9.89 -19.87
N PHE A 796 7.03 8.88 -19.80
CA PHE A 796 5.96 8.62 -20.74
C PHE A 796 4.60 8.95 -20.15
N THR A 797 3.63 9.32 -21.01
CA THR A 797 2.24 9.51 -20.61
C THR A 797 1.38 8.25 -20.75
N SER A 798 1.93 7.13 -21.27
CA SER A 798 1.21 5.86 -21.36
C SER A 798 2.15 4.66 -21.29
N HIS A 799 1.68 3.59 -20.63
CA HIS A 799 2.40 2.31 -20.54
C HIS A 799 2.62 1.63 -21.91
N ARG A 800 1.76 1.92 -22.90
CA ARG A 800 1.93 1.40 -24.26
C ARG A 800 3.15 2.02 -24.92
N ALA A 801 3.23 3.35 -24.94
CA ALA A 801 4.35 4.06 -25.53
C ALA A 801 5.68 3.68 -24.84
N LEU A 802 5.67 3.52 -23.52
CA LEU A 802 6.80 3.04 -22.75
C LEU A 802 7.27 1.66 -23.24
N ARG A 803 6.34 0.68 -23.32
CA ARG A 803 6.68 -0.69 -23.76
C ARG A 803 7.17 -0.73 -25.20
N ASP A 804 6.52 0.03 -26.10
CA ASP A 804 6.92 0.11 -27.49
C ASP A 804 8.33 0.70 -27.66
N ALA A 805 8.64 1.78 -26.94
CA ALA A 805 9.98 2.40 -26.93
C ALA A 805 11.04 1.48 -26.32
N ARG A 806 10.76 0.83 -25.19
CA ARG A 806 11.66 -0.12 -24.55
C ARG A 806 12.01 -1.27 -25.49
N ASN A 807 11.00 -1.88 -26.12
CA ASN A 807 11.21 -3.01 -27.03
C ASN A 807 12.03 -2.59 -28.27
N ALA A 808 11.86 -1.37 -28.76
CA ALA A 808 12.59 -0.86 -29.90
C ALA A 808 14.04 -0.49 -29.56
N LEU A 809 14.31 0.00 -28.33
CA LEU A 809 15.59 0.58 -27.95
C LEU A 809 16.48 -0.34 -27.12
N LYS A 810 15.94 -1.39 -26.48
CA LYS A 810 16.70 -2.24 -25.56
C LYS A 810 17.96 -2.81 -26.23
N GLU A 811 17.80 -3.57 -27.28
CA GLU A 811 18.92 -4.22 -27.98
C GLU A 811 19.92 -3.22 -28.58
N PRO A 812 19.54 -2.15 -29.30
CA PRO A 812 20.45 -1.14 -29.77
C PRO A 812 21.26 -0.43 -28.68
N LEU A 813 20.64 -0.12 -27.53
CA LEU A 813 21.31 0.60 -26.44
C LEU A 813 22.24 -0.31 -25.63
N GLU A 814 21.89 -1.57 -25.43
CA GLU A 814 22.73 -2.57 -24.77
C GLU A 814 24.05 -2.83 -25.57
N GLN A 815 24.04 -2.69 -26.91
CA GLN A 815 25.27 -2.74 -27.73
C GLN A 815 26.24 -1.61 -27.36
N HIS A 816 25.77 -0.51 -26.79
CA HIS A 816 26.56 0.64 -26.35
C HIS A 816 26.72 0.69 -24.81
N ASN A 817 26.49 -0.43 -24.10
CA ASN A 817 26.56 -0.55 -22.65
C ASN A 817 25.56 0.37 -21.90
N VAL A 818 24.39 0.62 -22.49
CA VAL A 818 23.30 1.34 -21.85
C VAL A 818 22.18 0.38 -21.53
N ILE A 819 21.85 0.23 -20.23
CA ILE A 819 20.83 -0.70 -19.72
C ILE A 819 19.47 -0.01 -19.70
N VAL A 820 18.47 -0.57 -20.36
CA VAL A 820 17.11 -0.01 -20.42
C VAL A 820 16.15 -0.82 -19.54
N LEU A 821 15.60 -0.15 -18.54
CA LEU A 821 14.63 -0.70 -17.60
C LEU A 821 13.27 -0.04 -17.77
N GLY A 822 12.21 -0.82 -17.92
CA GLY A 822 10.83 -0.34 -18.09
C GLY A 822 9.94 -0.66 -16.90
N GLN A 823 9.20 0.33 -16.43
CA GLN A 823 8.18 0.17 -15.38
C GLN A 823 7.16 -0.89 -15.78
N GLY A 824 6.87 -1.81 -14.83
CA GLY A 824 5.90 -2.91 -15.03
C GLY A 824 6.37 -4.02 -15.97
N VAL A 825 7.66 -4.00 -16.36
CA VAL A 825 8.33 -5.04 -17.17
C VAL A 825 9.56 -5.57 -16.43
N ASP A 826 10.44 -4.68 -15.98
CA ASP A 826 11.75 -5.04 -15.41
C ASP A 826 11.81 -4.92 -13.88
N GLY A 827 10.72 -4.58 -13.24
CA GLY A 827 10.61 -4.51 -11.79
C GLY A 827 9.64 -3.49 -11.25
N SER A 828 9.58 -3.40 -9.93
CA SER A 828 8.82 -2.37 -9.22
C SER A 828 9.49 -1.00 -9.34
N PRO A 829 8.75 0.13 -9.21
CA PRO A 829 9.35 1.46 -9.26
C PRO A 829 10.54 1.63 -8.32
N ARG A 830 10.46 1.11 -7.11
CA ARG A 830 11.53 1.18 -6.12
C ARG A 830 12.81 0.46 -6.60
N ASN A 831 12.67 -0.77 -7.11
CA ASN A 831 13.81 -1.53 -7.63
C ASN A 831 14.47 -0.84 -8.82
N LEU A 832 13.65 -0.24 -9.70
CA LEU A 832 14.17 0.48 -10.87
C LEU A 832 14.97 1.73 -10.45
N ILE A 833 14.50 2.47 -9.45
CA ILE A 833 15.23 3.63 -8.90
C ILE A 833 16.54 3.18 -8.22
N GLU A 834 16.52 2.08 -7.48
CA GLU A 834 17.70 1.53 -6.82
C GLU A 834 18.77 1.10 -7.83
N ARG A 835 18.36 0.44 -8.92
CA ARG A 835 19.24 0.10 -10.02
C ARG A 835 19.78 1.34 -10.76
N LEU A 836 18.94 2.37 -10.96
CA LEU A 836 19.39 3.65 -11.52
C LEU A 836 20.49 4.31 -10.66
N ARG A 837 20.40 4.17 -9.32
CA ARG A 837 21.41 4.70 -8.39
C ARG A 837 22.71 3.92 -8.37
N SER A 838 22.63 2.59 -8.46
CA SER A 838 23.76 1.67 -8.22
C SER A 838 24.45 1.22 -9.49
N GLU A 839 23.72 1.12 -10.61
CA GLU A 839 24.22 0.56 -11.86
C GLU A 839 24.56 1.69 -12.87
N ALA A 840 25.84 1.83 -13.23
CA ALA A 840 26.27 2.79 -14.23
C ALA A 840 25.65 2.49 -15.60
N GLY A 841 25.31 3.52 -16.37
CA GLY A 841 24.74 3.35 -17.70
C GLY A 841 23.26 2.98 -17.73
N THR A 842 22.56 3.03 -16.59
CA THR A 842 21.14 2.68 -16.51
C THR A 842 20.24 3.82 -16.99
N VAL A 843 19.18 3.44 -17.69
CA VAL A 843 18.05 4.29 -18.09
C VAL A 843 16.75 3.68 -17.60
N VAL A 844 15.91 4.49 -16.96
CA VAL A 844 14.59 4.06 -16.50
C VAL A 844 13.50 4.72 -17.34
N PHE A 845 12.63 3.89 -17.91
CA PHE A 845 11.41 4.32 -18.58
C PHE A 845 10.24 4.23 -17.62
N GLY A 846 9.64 5.39 -17.27
CA GLY A 846 8.56 5.50 -16.27
C GLY A 846 7.31 6.17 -16.83
N THR A 847 6.19 5.96 -16.12
CA THR A 847 4.92 6.66 -16.35
C THR A 847 4.55 7.49 -15.12
N SER A 848 3.29 7.75 -14.85
CA SER A 848 2.79 8.65 -13.80
C SER A 848 3.47 8.51 -12.43
N SER A 849 3.81 7.31 -12.00
CA SER A 849 4.49 7.08 -10.71
C SER A 849 5.97 7.48 -10.68
N PHE A 850 6.55 7.89 -11.81
CA PHE A 850 7.91 8.41 -11.92
C PHE A 850 7.94 9.93 -12.21
N TRP A 851 6.78 10.57 -12.40
CA TRP A 851 6.67 12.01 -12.51
C TRP A 851 6.87 12.71 -11.16
N GLU A 852 6.68 11.97 -10.07
CA GLU A 852 6.77 12.49 -8.71
C GLU A 852 7.48 11.49 -7.79
N GLY A 853 8.12 12.01 -6.72
CA GLY A 853 8.69 11.16 -5.67
C GLY A 853 9.97 10.40 -6.04
N VAL A 854 10.61 10.73 -7.16
CA VAL A 854 11.92 10.18 -7.54
C VAL A 854 13.02 11.09 -6.98
N ASP A 855 13.78 10.57 -6.02
CA ASP A 855 14.95 11.23 -5.48
C ASP A 855 16.21 10.43 -5.84
N VAL A 856 16.96 10.91 -6.83
CA VAL A 856 18.24 10.33 -7.26
C VAL A 856 19.29 11.43 -7.25
N THR A 857 20.17 11.40 -6.26
CA THR A 857 21.20 12.42 -6.08
C THR A 857 22.48 12.10 -6.87
N GLY A 858 23.16 13.16 -7.32
CA GLY A 858 24.48 13.06 -7.94
C GLY A 858 24.47 12.63 -9.40
N SER A 859 25.56 12.03 -9.84
CA SER A 859 25.82 11.69 -11.26
C SER A 859 25.02 10.51 -11.79
N ALA A 860 24.25 9.82 -10.96
CA ALA A 860 23.44 8.67 -11.36
C ALA A 860 22.25 9.07 -12.26
N LEU A 861 21.72 10.28 -12.10
CA LEU A 861 20.69 10.86 -12.95
C LEU A 861 21.16 12.24 -13.47
N SER A 862 21.47 12.31 -14.73
CA SER A 862 21.95 13.53 -15.38
C SER A 862 21.04 14.01 -16.51
N MET A 863 20.04 13.23 -16.90
CA MET A 863 19.09 13.59 -17.95
C MET A 863 17.67 13.16 -17.59
N VAL A 864 16.72 14.07 -17.79
CA VAL A 864 15.28 13.77 -17.75
C VAL A 864 14.71 14.04 -19.13
N VAL A 865 14.00 13.07 -19.69
CA VAL A 865 13.32 13.20 -20.98
C VAL A 865 11.82 13.14 -20.76
N ILE A 866 11.13 14.20 -21.22
CA ILE A 866 9.67 14.26 -21.22
C ILE A 866 9.19 14.04 -22.65
N THR A 867 8.63 12.86 -22.91
CA THR A 867 8.28 12.46 -24.27
C THR A 867 7.03 13.19 -24.80
N LYS A 868 6.14 13.58 -23.90
CA LYS A 868 4.90 14.29 -24.24
C LYS A 868 4.41 15.05 -23.01
N PHE A 869 3.83 16.23 -23.21
CA PHE A 869 3.22 16.98 -22.11
C PHE A 869 2.09 16.20 -21.44
N PRO A 870 2.00 16.25 -20.08
CA PRO A 870 1.06 15.45 -19.31
C PRO A 870 -0.36 16.05 -19.26
N PHE A 871 -0.94 16.34 -20.41
CA PHE A 871 -2.33 16.80 -20.49
C PHE A 871 -3.30 15.75 -19.96
N ALA A 872 -4.36 16.20 -19.32
CA ALA A 872 -5.47 15.34 -18.91
C ALA A 872 -6.12 14.67 -20.14
N VAL A 873 -6.71 13.50 -19.92
CA VAL A 873 -7.38 12.76 -20.99
C VAL A 873 -8.74 13.44 -21.28
N PRO A 874 -8.97 13.98 -22.50
CA PRO A 874 -10.20 14.71 -22.79
C PRO A 874 -11.50 13.92 -22.62
N SER A 875 -11.43 12.59 -22.67
CA SER A 875 -12.56 11.67 -22.45
C SER A 875 -12.70 11.20 -21.00
N ASP A 876 -11.95 11.75 -20.07
CA ASP A 876 -12.18 11.54 -18.64
C ASP A 876 -13.49 12.25 -18.24
N PRO A 877 -14.44 11.54 -17.60
CA PRO A 877 -15.77 12.12 -17.32
C PRO A 877 -15.75 13.37 -16.46
N ILE A 878 -14.84 13.43 -15.48
CA ILE A 878 -14.74 14.57 -14.56
C ILE A 878 -14.09 15.75 -15.30
N PHE A 879 -13.00 15.49 -16.01
CA PHE A 879 -12.31 16.51 -16.79
C PHE A 879 -13.21 17.10 -17.89
N GLU A 880 -13.95 16.24 -18.61
CA GLU A 880 -14.92 16.67 -19.64
C GLU A 880 -15.99 17.59 -19.03
N ALA A 881 -16.57 17.21 -17.88
CA ALA A 881 -17.58 18.01 -17.21
C ALA A 881 -17.03 19.34 -16.66
N ARG A 882 -15.83 19.33 -16.06
CA ARG A 882 -15.16 20.57 -15.60
C ARG A 882 -14.84 21.49 -16.77
N SER A 883 -14.43 20.95 -17.91
CA SER A 883 -14.15 21.74 -19.11
C SER A 883 -15.35 22.54 -19.61
N GLU A 884 -16.57 22.06 -19.39
CA GLU A 884 -17.81 22.77 -19.76
C GLU A 884 -18.07 24.05 -18.93
N LEU A 885 -17.37 24.25 -17.82
CA LEU A 885 -17.49 25.42 -16.96
C LEU A 885 -16.70 26.65 -17.45
N TYR A 886 -15.78 26.47 -18.40
CA TYR A 886 -14.86 27.50 -18.87
C TYR A 886 -15.18 27.93 -20.32
N ASP A 887 -15.00 29.21 -20.62
CA ASP A 887 -15.14 29.74 -21.97
C ASP A 887 -14.01 29.22 -22.89
N ASN A 888 -12.79 29.08 -22.33
CA ASN A 888 -11.63 28.52 -23.01
C ASN A 888 -11.00 27.38 -22.16
N PRO A 889 -11.58 26.16 -22.21
CA PRO A 889 -11.13 25.04 -21.36
C PRO A 889 -9.65 24.69 -21.54
N PHE A 890 -9.07 24.93 -22.72
CA PHE A 890 -7.65 24.65 -22.93
C PHE A 890 -6.76 25.59 -22.14
N MET A 891 -7.01 26.90 -22.19
CA MET A 891 -6.18 27.91 -21.54
C MET A 891 -6.46 28.03 -20.04
N GLU A 892 -7.70 27.83 -19.63
CA GLU A 892 -8.14 28.11 -18.25
C GLU A 892 -8.10 26.85 -17.35
N LEU A 893 -8.12 25.63 -17.93
CA LEU A 893 -8.11 24.37 -17.18
C LEU A 893 -6.95 23.45 -17.61
N SER A 894 -6.95 23.03 -18.89
CA SER A 894 -6.05 21.97 -19.38
C SER A 894 -4.57 22.36 -19.31
N LEU A 895 -4.22 23.56 -19.73
CA LEU A 895 -2.86 24.06 -19.74
C LEU A 895 -2.32 24.30 -18.31
N PRO A 896 -3.05 24.98 -17.42
CA PRO A 896 -2.63 25.11 -16.02
C PRO A 896 -2.36 23.78 -15.31
N MET A 897 -3.27 22.79 -15.45
CA MET A 897 -3.08 21.44 -14.89
C MET A 897 -1.83 20.76 -15.45
N ALA A 898 -1.61 20.87 -16.77
CA ALA A 898 -0.45 20.29 -17.42
C ALA A 898 0.87 20.96 -16.98
N VAL A 899 0.86 22.28 -16.75
CA VAL A 899 2.01 23.05 -16.26
C VAL A 899 2.37 22.61 -14.84
N LEU A 900 1.41 22.50 -13.92
CA LEU A 900 1.67 22.03 -12.55
C LEU A 900 2.30 20.65 -12.56
N LYS A 901 1.75 19.72 -13.34
CA LYS A 901 2.26 18.37 -13.46
C LYS A 901 3.62 18.29 -14.14
N PHE A 902 3.86 19.14 -15.13
CA PHE A 902 5.16 19.24 -15.80
C PHE A 902 6.25 19.73 -14.85
N LYS A 903 5.96 20.78 -14.06
CA LYS A 903 6.89 21.31 -13.04
C LYS A 903 7.33 20.23 -12.03
N GLN A 904 6.49 19.25 -11.74
CA GLN A 904 6.81 18.15 -10.84
C GLN A 904 7.73 17.10 -11.48
N GLY A 905 7.54 16.84 -12.76
CA GLY A 905 8.40 15.90 -13.51
C GLY A 905 9.78 16.46 -13.84
N PHE A 906 9.93 17.78 -13.83
CA PHE A 906 11.19 18.48 -14.04
C PHE A 906 11.94 18.68 -12.72
#